data_9f922a3b11be9e1a6c6d133176a8a20b
#
_entry.id   9f922a3b11be9e1a6c6d133176a8a20b
#
_cell.length_a   1.000
_cell.length_b   1.000
_cell.length_c   1.000
_cell.angle_alpha   90.00
_cell.angle_beta   90.00
_cell.angle_gamma   90.00
#
_symmetry.space_group_name_H-M   'P 1'
#
loop_
_entity.id
_entity.type
_entity.pdbx_description
1 polymer ?
#
loop_
_entity_poly.entity_id
_entity_poly.type
_entity_poly.pdbx_seq_one_letter_code
_entity_poly.pdbx_strand_id
1 'polypeptide(L)'
;MVMPMNKIPDNYKIKIVEEMNDEYLSDMFNGNNTIYVRPGVYAMSTRKIESLIKIAELQRYYQCNPVRFISDFFNIELLDAQAWIVQRSWNCPNVLVVATRGLGKSTVIDLILMSKGMLFNNYWAYIASGSGGQAEQTFTTLERLANDNIDEMVGSSGYIFKNEVEIKNAAGDGFSHSSNGFTYSLYNGAKTQTLNSNVDAKRGMRGSVIFDESGFLSAEMMKVYGAFAIVNKNFKSGKDRDGNFIDPIRLMTFPSNVPNQKFYISSASSTDTEFYRLYREFSKKQLIGDPDYFVAHIDCEVAFHPTIHGKVVAPLLMQSTVETEMATNPEKARREYYCEFTTDAGMNAIIKRGTIARNSETRAPLLYNDTGKKKFVIAYDPARSRDNSVILVMEIYQTEDGEYKGRVVNCVNLLDIGKKIKSPMRTPDQIEYLKQLILDYNGDAPDYENIECVLIDAGSGGGGVNISDFLMEDWVDKKGKTHRGLIDKEYSTDYVNRYPNAINKLKLVSPAQYKSIIYEAMIEMLDVDAISFTSDYDHKGYLTVFEADEKKLEKEKKRISENLKSEGFEGEEFTKKLEEELSHASCVNTKIVKLDQFQEIALANIDAMKEEMVNMVRKKRDSGKDSFELTPEKAYKLHHDRSY
;
A
#
# COMPACT_ATOMS: atom_id res chain seq x y z
N MET A 1 8.34 41.22 5.49
CA MET A 1 8.68 42.29 6.50
C MET A 1 8.40 41.74 7.87
N VAL A 2 9.42 41.55 8.72
CA VAL A 2 9.28 41.00 10.06
C VAL A 2 8.30 41.88 10.88
N MET A 3 7.39 41.23 11.59
CA MET A 3 6.39 41.93 12.41
C MET A 3 7.08 42.83 13.44
N PRO A 4 6.76 44.13 13.50
CA PRO A 4 7.35 45.02 14.52
C PRO A 4 6.98 44.56 15.94
N MET A 5 7.94 44.48 16.84
CA MET A 5 7.76 44.03 18.23
C MET A 5 6.64 44.74 18.99
N ASN A 6 6.38 46.00 18.68
CA ASN A 6 5.31 46.79 19.30
C ASN A 6 3.89 46.43 18.81
N LYS A 7 3.78 45.57 17.77
CA LYS A 7 2.51 45.09 17.23
C LYS A 7 2.15 43.68 17.69
N ILE A 8 2.96 43.05 18.54
CA ILE A 8 2.65 41.74 19.08
C ILE A 8 1.38 41.84 19.95
N PRO A 9 0.34 41.04 19.72
CA PRO A 9 -0.88 41.04 20.52
C PRO A 9 -0.62 40.74 22.00
N ASP A 10 -1.42 41.33 22.88
CA ASP A 10 -1.20 41.27 24.34
C ASP A 10 -1.26 39.84 24.92
N ASN A 11 -1.98 38.93 24.30
CA ASN A 11 -2.03 37.52 24.71
C ASN A 11 -0.69 36.78 24.55
N TYR A 12 0.24 37.33 23.77
CA TYR A 12 1.59 36.77 23.61
C TYR A 12 2.62 37.47 24.51
N LYS A 13 2.27 38.56 25.14
CA LYS A 13 3.17 39.32 26.02
C LYS A 13 3.45 38.54 27.30
N ILE A 14 4.68 38.67 27.79
CA ILE A 14 5.11 38.11 29.06
C ILE A 14 4.85 39.16 30.14
N LYS A 15 3.98 38.82 31.09
CA LYS A 15 3.78 39.68 32.30
C LYS A 15 4.92 39.40 33.25
N ILE A 16 5.75 40.43 33.49
CA ILE A 16 6.80 40.39 34.50
C ILE A 16 6.13 40.63 35.86
N VAL A 17 6.36 39.74 36.81
CA VAL A 17 5.98 39.90 38.20
C VAL A 17 7.21 40.45 38.96
N GLU A 18 7.05 41.37 39.88
CA GLU A 18 8.16 42.07 40.58
C GLU A 18 9.15 41.13 41.31
N GLU A 19 8.80 39.88 41.52
CA GLU A 19 9.60 38.87 42.21
C GLU A 19 10.52 38.03 41.28
N MET A 20 10.58 38.32 40.00
CA MET A 20 11.41 37.58 39.05
C MET A 20 12.88 38.00 39.15
N ASN A 21 13.71 37.14 39.71
CA ASN A 21 15.16 37.31 39.70
C ASN A 21 15.78 36.78 38.37
N ASP A 22 17.05 37.13 38.14
CA ASP A 22 17.79 36.77 36.92
C ASP A 22 17.91 35.24 36.71
N GLU A 23 17.97 34.50 37.81
CA GLU A 23 18.00 33.04 37.77
C GLU A 23 16.68 32.44 37.28
N TYR A 24 15.56 32.97 37.80
CA TYR A 24 14.23 32.59 37.37
C TYR A 24 14.01 32.86 35.88
N LEU A 25 14.41 34.04 35.41
CA LEU A 25 14.28 34.40 33.99
C LEU A 25 15.16 33.51 33.10
N SER A 26 16.38 33.19 33.52
CA SER A 26 17.27 32.28 32.82
C SER A 26 16.66 30.88 32.74
N ASP A 27 16.13 30.35 33.82
CA ASP A 27 15.50 29.04 33.87
C ASP A 27 14.18 29.01 33.09
N MET A 28 13.40 30.07 33.11
CA MET A 28 12.19 30.23 32.30
C MET A 28 12.52 30.19 30.81
N PHE A 29 13.52 30.93 30.36
CA PHE A 29 13.92 30.92 28.96
C PHE A 29 14.46 29.55 28.51
N ASN A 30 15.37 28.97 29.26
CA ASN A 30 15.95 27.65 28.97
C ASN A 30 14.91 26.55 29.13
N GLY A 31 14.09 26.63 30.18
CA GLY A 31 13.07 25.62 30.47
C GLY A 31 11.93 25.55 29.47
N ASN A 32 11.63 26.65 28.79
CA ASN A 32 10.53 26.75 27.82
C ASN A 32 10.98 26.60 26.36
N ASN A 33 12.26 26.24 26.11
CA ASN A 33 12.82 26.11 24.77
C ASN A 33 12.58 27.33 23.88
N THR A 34 12.48 28.51 24.50
CA THR A 34 12.11 29.74 23.79
C THR A 34 13.36 30.52 23.37
N ILE A 35 14.32 30.65 24.29
CA ILE A 35 15.61 31.30 24.01
C ILE A 35 16.69 30.50 24.72
N TYR A 36 17.84 30.37 24.06
CA TYR A 36 19.01 29.76 24.69
C TYR A 36 19.77 30.87 25.48
N VAL A 37 19.79 30.73 26.78
CA VAL A 37 20.64 31.54 27.66
C VAL A 37 21.77 30.66 28.17
N ARG A 38 23.02 31.13 28.03
CA ARG A 38 24.18 30.38 28.45
C ARG A 38 24.09 30.04 29.94
N PRO A 39 24.19 28.77 30.34
CA PRO A 39 24.12 28.40 31.76
C PRO A 39 25.19 29.10 32.57
N GLY A 40 24.82 29.56 33.79
CA GLY A 40 25.73 30.22 34.71
C GLY A 40 25.89 31.73 34.51
N VAL A 41 25.15 32.33 33.58
CA VAL A 41 25.11 33.81 33.43
C VAL A 41 23.90 34.32 34.17
N TYR A 42 24.04 34.60 35.45
CA TYR A 42 22.96 35.05 36.32
C TYR A 42 22.88 36.58 36.45
N ALA A 43 23.98 37.30 36.24
CA ALA A 43 23.97 38.76 36.29
C ALA A 43 23.64 39.36 34.92
N MET A 44 22.39 39.67 34.70
CA MET A 44 21.93 40.32 33.47
C MET A 44 21.54 41.77 33.75
N SER A 45 21.94 42.69 32.88
CA SER A 45 21.44 44.08 32.96
C SER A 45 19.94 44.12 32.61
N THR A 46 19.20 45.04 33.20
CA THR A 46 17.78 45.26 32.91
C THR A 46 17.50 45.36 31.41
N ARG A 47 18.35 46.07 30.68
CA ARG A 47 18.22 46.19 29.22
C ARG A 47 18.34 44.82 28.49
N LYS A 48 19.21 43.93 28.98
CA LYS A 48 19.37 42.58 28.38
C LYS A 48 18.14 41.75 28.68
N ILE A 49 17.61 41.80 29.90
CA ILE A 49 16.40 41.11 30.32
C ILE A 49 15.21 41.55 29.45
N GLU A 50 14.99 42.86 29.31
CA GLU A 50 13.93 43.43 28.47
C GLU A 50 14.06 42.97 27.00
N SER A 51 15.29 42.94 26.49
CA SER A 51 15.55 42.46 25.12
C SER A 51 15.23 40.99 24.95
N LEU A 52 15.61 40.13 25.91
CA LEU A 52 15.31 38.71 25.90
C LEU A 52 13.81 38.44 25.99
N ILE A 53 13.09 39.20 26.83
CA ILE A 53 11.63 39.10 26.93
C ILE A 53 10.96 39.45 25.60
N LYS A 54 11.38 40.54 24.95
CA LYS A 54 10.84 40.91 23.63
C LYS A 54 11.10 39.85 22.56
N ILE A 55 12.29 39.25 22.56
CA ILE A 55 12.62 38.16 21.65
C ILE A 55 11.76 36.92 21.97
N ALA A 56 11.58 36.58 23.25
CA ALA A 56 10.73 35.47 23.67
C ALA A 56 9.26 35.68 23.28
N GLU A 57 8.73 36.90 23.42
CA GLU A 57 7.38 37.25 22.97
C GLU A 57 7.23 37.09 21.45
N LEU A 58 8.21 37.55 20.68
CA LEU A 58 8.23 37.40 19.22
C LEU A 58 8.29 35.95 18.81
N GLN A 59 9.18 35.17 19.42
CA GLN A 59 9.31 33.74 19.14
C GLN A 59 8.03 32.98 19.48
N ARG A 60 7.41 33.28 20.62
CA ARG A 60 6.09 32.73 21.01
C ARG A 60 5.01 33.05 19.98
N TYR A 61 4.97 34.26 19.46
CA TYR A 61 4.04 34.63 18.40
C TYR A 61 4.21 33.76 17.19
N TYR A 62 5.44 33.56 16.70
CA TYR A 62 5.72 32.75 15.53
C TYR A 62 5.58 31.25 15.77
N GLN A 63 5.80 30.76 16.97
CA GLN A 63 5.50 29.37 17.33
C GLN A 63 4.00 29.05 17.19
N CYS A 64 3.12 30.05 17.33
CA CYS A 64 1.68 29.91 17.10
C CYS A 64 1.25 30.27 15.66
N ASN A 65 2.11 30.98 14.93
CA ASN A 65 1.80 31.49 13.59
C ASN A 65 2.89 31.09 12.57
N PRO A 66 3.04 29.79 12.25
CA PRO A 66 4.16 29.30 11.44
C PRO A 66 4.13 29.82 10.00
N VAL A 67 2.96 29.97 9.39
CA VAL A 67 2.81 30.54 8.05
C VAL A 67 3.35 31.96 8.01
N ARG A 68 3.06 32.74 9.06
CA ARG A 68 3.56 34.12 9.19
C ARG A 68 5.07 34.16 9.41
N PHE A 69 5.62 33.16 10.13
CA PHE A 69 7.08 33.02 10.27
C PHE A 69 7.76 32.80 8.91
N ILE A 70 7.22 31.91 8.09
CA ILE A 70 7.76 31.62 6.76
C ILE A 70 7.75 32.87 5.89
N SER A 71 6.62 33.60 5.85
CA SER A 71 6.51 34.84 5.09
C SER A 71 7.46 35.92 5.60
N ASP A 72 7.50 36.19 6.93
CA ASP A 72 8.28 37.27 7.50
C ASP A 72 9.80 37.03 7.53
N PHE A 73 10.23 35.76 7.74
CA PHE A 73 11.65 35.42 7.89
C PHE A 73 12.27 34.90 6.61
N PHE A 74 11.57 34.05 5.84
CA PHE A 74 12.10 33.51 4.59
C PHE A 74 11.67 34.30 3.37
N ASN A 75 10.79 35.29 3.52
CA ASN A 75 10.21 36.07 2.43
C ASN A 75 9.59 35.16 1.35
N ILE A 76 8.93 34.08 1.77
CA ILE A 76 8.26 33.11 0.93
C ILE A 76 6.77 33.17 1.21
N GLU A 77 6.00 33.50 0.18
CA GLU A 77 4.55 33.45 0.22
C GLU A 77 4.07 32.06 -0.19
N LEU A 78 3.43 31.36 0.74
CA LEU A 78 2.88 30.02 0.49
C LEU A 78 1.56 30.13 -0.26
N LEU A 79 1.31 29.15 -1.11
CA LEU A 79 -0.04 28.92 -1.64
C LEU A 79 -1.02 28.64 -0.50
N ASP A 80 -2.28 29.00 -0.66
CA ASP A 80 -3.30 28.81 0.39
C ASP A 80 -3.39 27.34 0.84
N ALA A 81 -3.28 26.39 -0.08
CA ALA A 81 -3.23 24.96 0.24
C ALA A 81 -1.98 24.57 1.05
N GLN A 82 -0.81 25.11 0.68
CA GLN A 82 0.44 24.87 1.40
C GLN A 82 0.38 25.50 2.80
N ALA A 83 -0.11 26.75 2.89
CA ALA A 83 -0.32 27.46 4.15
C ALA A 83 -1.27 26.70 5.08
N TRP A 84 -2.36 26.16 4.53
CA TRP A 84 -3.29 25.32 5.27
C TRP A 84 -2.62 24.04 5.82
N ILE A 85 -1.83 23.33 4.99
CA ILE A 85 -1.05 22.17 5.45
C ILE A 85 -0.12 22.56 6.60
N VAL A 86 0.69 23.62 6.43
CA VAL A 86 1.64 24.08 7.47
C VAL A 86 0.91 24.41 8.78
N GLN A 87 -0.16 25.20 8.71
CA GLN A 87 -0.90 25.63 9.90
C GLN A 87 -1.56 24.47 10.64
N ARG A 88 -2.21 23.56 9.90
CA ARG A 88 -2.95 22.42 10.50
C ARG A 88 -2.04 21.32 11.01
N SER A 89 -0.94 21.07 10.34
CA SER A 89 0.03 20.05 10.73
C SER A 89 0.96 20.48 11.85
N TRP A 90 1.04 21.78 12.15
CA TRP A 90 2.10 22.37 12.98
C TRP A 90 2.29 21.69 14.34
N ASN A 91 1.20 21.46 15.08
CA ASN A 91 1.20 20.84 16.40
C ASN A 91 0.52 19.47 16.44
N CYS A 92 0.18 18.90 15.28
CA CYS A 92 -0.51 17.63 15.20
C CYS A 92 0.50 16.46 15.25
N PRO A 93 0.36 15.49 16.19
CA PRO A 93 1.31 14.38 16.32
C PRO A 93 1.31 13.42 15.13
N ASN A 94 0.16 13.19 14.50
CA ASN A 94 0.00 12.26 13.39
C ASN A 94 -0.57 12.98 12.17
N VAL A 95 0.28 13.23 11.19
CA VAL A 95 -0.04 13.97 9.97
C VAL A 95 0.07 13.03 8.76
N LEU A 96 -0.93 13.07 7.89
CA LEU A 96 -0.89 12.36 6.63
C LEU A 96 -1.38 13.28 5.50
N VAL A 97 -0.53 13.48 4.50
CA VAL A 97 -0.82 14.34 3.36
C VAL A 97 -0.75 13.50 2.08
N VAL A 98 -1.90 13.36 1.42
CA VAL A 98 -1.99 12.85 0.06
C VAL A 98 -2.10 14.07 -0.85
N ALA A 99 -1.11 14.31 -1.68
CA ALA A 99 -1.11 15.50 -2.52
C ALA A 99 -0.52 15.26 -3.90
N THR A 100 -1.08 15.96 -4.88
CA THR A 100 -0.71 15.87 -6.28
C THR A 100 0.78 16.12 -6.51
N ARG A 101 1.33 15.54 -7.54
CA ARG A 101 2.64 15.90 -8.06
C ARG A 101 2.62 17.37 -8.49
N GLY A 102 3.70 18.09 -8.20
CA GLY A 102 3.81 19.52 -8.52
C GLY A 102 3.30 20.49 -7.43
N LEU A 103 2.60 20.02 -6.38
CA LEU A 103 2.15 20.90 -5.27
C LEU A 103 3.28 21.46 -4.39
N GLY A 104 4.53 21.02 -4.58
CA GLY A 104 5.65 21.46 -3.74
C GLY A 104 5.72 20.75 -2.38
N LYS A 105 5.32 19.48 -2.31
CA LYS A 105 5.34 18.65 -1.08
C LYS A 105 6.65 18.73 -0.31
N SER A 106 7.77 18.48 -0.97
CA SER A 106 9.11 18.49 -0.35
C SER A 106 9.49 19.89 0.15
N THR A 107 9.16 20.94 -0.60
CA THR A 107 9.39 22.32 -0.18
C THR A 107 8.62 22.68 1.08
N VAL A 108 7.36 22.24 1.21
CA VAL A 108 6.55 22.43 2.43
C VAL A 108 7.19 21.74 3.63
N ILE A 109 7.69 20.50 3.44
CA ILE A 109 8.43 19.77 4.49
C ILE A 109 9.67 20.56 4.92
N ASP A 110 10.47 21.01 3.96
CA ASP A 110 11.70 21.74 4.22
C ASP A 110 11.45 23.02 5.02
N LEU A 111 10.44 23.78 4.62
CA LEU A 111 10.04 25.00 5.35
C LEU A 111 9.52 24.70 6.76
N ILE A 112 8.79 23.60 6.97
CA ILE A 112 8.38 23.14 8.30
C ILE A 112 9.61 22.77 9.15
N LEU A 113 10.56 22.03 8.59
CA LEU A 113 11.78 21.60 9.30
C LEU A 113 12.67 22.78 9.67
N MET A 114 12.91 23.70 8.74
CA MET A 114 13.67 24.93 8.97
C MET A 114 13.01 25.80 10.05
N SER A 115 11.71 26.02 9.93
CA SER A 115 10.95 26.85 10.88
C SER A 115 10.93 26.25 12.28
N LYS A 116 10.66 24.94 12.40
CA LYS A 116 10.68 24.26 13.70
C LYS A 116 12.07 24.21 14.31
N GLY A 117 13.08 23.95 13.49
CA GLY A 117 14.46 23.99 13.94
C GLY A 117 14.83 25.33 14.57
N MET A 118 14.45 26.46 13.95
CA MET A 118 14.73 27.79 14.46
C MET A 118 13.87 28.14 15.69
N LEU A 119 12.59 27.77 15.70
CA LEU A 119 11.64 28.19 16.72
C LEU A 119 11.64 27.34 18.00
N PHE A 120 12.19 26.12 17.94
CA PHE A 120 12.17 25.20 19.08
C PHE A 120 13.56 24.63 19.36
N ASN A 121 14.05 24.88 20.54
CA ASN A 121 15.36 24.36 20.98
C ASN A 121 15.33 22.84 21.07
N ASN A 122 16.44 22.20 20.66
CA ASN A 122 16.59 20.74 20.69
C ASN A 122 15.53 19.98 19.86
N TYR A 123 14.96 20.60 18.84
CA TYR A 123 14.06 19.92 17.92
C TYR A 123 14.85 18.96 17.03
N TRP A 124 14.56 17.65 17.12
CA TRP A 124 15.20 16.62 16.30
C TRP A 124 14.20 16.05 15.33
N ALA A 125 14.59 16.00 14.08
CA ALA A 125 13.80 15.45 13.01
C ALA A 125 14.60 14.50 12.13
N TYR A 126 13.91 13.51 11.56
CA TYR A 126 14.47 12.51 10.67
C TYR A 126 13.66 12.47 9.39
N ILE A 127 14.34 12.40 8.24
CA ILE A 127 13.71 12.25 6.92
C ILE A 127 13.93 10.81 6.47
N ALA A 128 12.85 10.08 6.25
CA ALA A 128 12.84 8.72 5.74
C ALA A 128 12.13 8.68 4.38
N SER A 129 12.70 7.97 3.40
CA SER A 129 12.09 7.73 2.09
C SER A 129 12.38 6.31 1.61
N GLY A 130 11.76 5.88 0.51
CA GLY A 130 11.87 4.53 -0.04
C GLY A 130 13.28 4.12 -0.44
N SER A 131 14.12 5.10 -0.78
CA SER A 131 15.56 4.91 -0.97
C SER A 131 16.34 6.01 -0.25
N GLY A 132 17.58 5.72 0.13
CA GLY A 132 18.48 6.73 0.73
C GLY A 132 18.62 7.95 -0.17
N GLY A 133 18.74 7.76 -1.48
CA GLY A 133 18.86 8.84 -2.45
C GLY A 133 17.65 9.78 -2.55
N GLN A 134 16.44 9.28 -2.31
CA GLN A 134 15.24 10.15 -2.24
C GLN A 134 15.24 11.01 -0.98
N ALA A 135 15.57 10.45 0.18
CA ALA A 135 15.71 11.23 1.40
C ALA A 135 16.81 12.30 1.30
N GLU A 136 17.89 11.98 0.60
CA GLU A 136 18.98 12.91 0.29
C GLU A 136 18.53 14.03 -0.65
N GLN A 137 17.67 13.77 -1.64
CA GLN A 137 17.11 14.80 -2.52
C GLN A 137 16.29 15.84 -1.74
N THR A 138 15.42 15.42 -0.83
CA THR A 138 14.66 16.33 0.04
C THR A 138 15.61 17.19 0.86
N PHE A 139 16.61 16.59 1.49
CA PHE A 139 17.62 17.31 2.25
C PHE A 139 18.43 18.32 1.37
N THR A 140 18.79 17.91 0.15
CA THR A 140 19.50 18.79 -0.80
C THR A 140 18.65 19.98 -1.22
N THR A 141 17.33 19.81 -1.33
CA THR A 141 16.40 20.91 -1.60
C THR A 141 16.41 21.91 -0.45
N LEU A 142 16.36 21.44 0.80
CA LEU A 142 16.49 22.28 1.99
C LEU A 142 17.84 23.03 2.00
N GLU A 143 18.94 22.36 1.70
CA GLU A 143 20.27 22.96 1.63
C GLU A 143 20.36 24.04 0.55
N ARG A 144 19.80 23.78 -0.64
CA ARG A 144 19.71 24.76 -1.73
C ARG A 144 18.89 25.98 -1.33
N LEU A 145 17.76 25.78 -0.64
CA LEU A 145 16.93 26.86 -0.11
C LEU A 145 17.71 27.68 0.93
N ALA A 146 18.41 27.02 1.86
CA ALA A 146 19.25 27.69 2.86
C ALA A 146 20.40 28.52 2.25
N ASN A 147 20.91 28.12 1.11
CA ASN A 147 21.98 28.80 0.38
C ASN A 147 21.46 29.77 -0.71
N ASP A 148 20.15 30.02 -0.78
CA ASP A 148 19.47 30.87 -1.79
C ASP A 148 19.76 30.43 -3.24
N ASN A 149 19.92 29.12 -3.46
CA ASN A 149 20.30 28.53 -4.76
C ASN A 149 19.08 27.91 -5.49
N ILE A 150 17.87 28.37 -5.23
CA ILE A 150 16.64 27.94 -5.91
C ILE A 150 16.12 29.10 -6.74
N ASP A 151 16.26 29.00 -8.07
CA ASP A 151 15.86 30.05 -9.01
C ASP A 151 14.36 30.40 -8.94
N GLU A 152 13.52 29.43 -8.61
CA GLU A 152 12.07 29.62 -8.48
C GLU A 152 11.67 30.42 -7.22
N MET A 153 12.61 30.60 -6.29
CA MET A 153 12.40 31.35 -5.05
C MET A 153 13.28 32.60 -4.98
N VAL A 154 13.33 33.33 -6.07
CA VAL A 154 14.09 34.57 -6.16
C VAL A 154 13.63 35.55 -5.09
N GLY A 155 14.58 36.07 -4.30
CA GLY A 155 14.31 36.99 -3.20
C GLY A 155 13.96 36.31 -1.87
N SER A 156 14.02 34.98 -1.77
CA SER A 156 13.92 34.29 -0.49
C SER A 156 15.06 34.70 0.46
N SER A 157 14.81 34.55 1.76
CA SER A 157 15.78 34.89 2.82
C SER A 157 16.31 33.66 3.54
N GLY A 158 16.59 32.58 2.78
CA GLY A 158 17.09 31.31 3.33
C GLY A 158 18.40 31.43 4.10
N TYR A 159 19.21 32.45 3.80
CA TYR A 159 20.43 32.77 4.53
C TYR A 159 20.20 33.04 6.05
N ILE A 160 19.01 33.46 6.45
CA ILE A 160 18.66 33.63 7.87
C ILE A 160 18.76 32.27 8.59
N PHE A 161 18.23 31.22 7.98
CA PHE A 161 18.38 29.87 8.51
C PHE A 161 19.86 29.42 8.46
N LYS A 162 20.55 29.72 7.38
CA LYS A 162 21.98 29.38 7.19
C LYS A 162 22.85 29.90 8.32
N ASN A 163 22.57 31.12 8.79
CA ASN A 163 23.31 31.72 9.90
C ASN A 163 23.10 31.03 11.25
N GLU A 164 22.01 30.26 11.41
CA GLU A 164 21.74 29.45 12.60
C GLU A 164 22.37 28.04 12.52
N VAL A 165 22.87 27.64 11.36
CA VAL A 165 23.51 26.32 11.16
C VAL A 165 24.90 26.31 11.81
N GLU A 166 25.11 25.30 12.66
CA GLU A 166 26.37 25.11 13.37
C GLU A 166 27.44 24.54 12.43
N ILE A 167 28.52 25.30 12.23
CA ILE A 167 29.62 24.91 11.34
C ILE A 167 30.55 23.96 12.06
N LYS A 168 30.40 22.66 11.78
CA LYS A 168 31.23 21.59 12.36
C LYS A 168 31.92 20.73 11.31
N ASN A 169 31.61 20.89 10.03
CA ASN A 169 32.14 20.10 8.95
C ASN A 169 33.38 20.73 8.29
N ALA A 170 34.17 19.92 7.60
CA ALA A 170 35.38 20.36 6.93
C ALA A 170 35.10 21.32 5.74
N ALA A 171 33.90 21.23 5.14
CA ALA A 171 33.49 22.11 4.05
C ALA A 171 33.16 23.55 4.54
N GLY A 172 32.96 23.74 5.84
CA GLY A 172 32.68 25.05 6.43
C GLY A 172 31.27 25.60 6.11
N ASP A 173 30.38 24.76 5.62
CA ASP A 173 29.00 25.13 5.28
C ASP A 173 27.96 24.66 6.28
N GLY A 174 28.33 23.77 7.21
CA GLY A 174 27.47 23.22 8.27
C GLY A 174 26.60 22.05 7.83
N PHE A 175 26.58 21.70 6.53
CA PHE A 175 25.86 20.53 6.00
C PHE A 175 26.81 19.35 5.83
N SER A 176 26.52 18.26 6.50
CA SER A 176 27.35 17.05 6.47
C SER A 176 26.74 15.97 5.58
N HIS A 177 27.47 15.53 4.57
CA HIS A 177 27.10 14.49 3.65
C HIS A 177 27.90 13.24 3.96
N SER A 178 27.28 12.21 4.51
CA SER A 178 27.94 10.95 4.84
C SER A 178 27.09 9.75 4.41
N SER A 179 27.74 8.59 4.29
CA SER A 179 27.05 7.32 3.99
C SER A 179 26.02 6.92 5.06
N ASN A 180 26.10 7.51 6.26
CA ASN A 180 25.16 7.31 7.36
C ASN A 180 23.95 8.25 7.29
N GLY A 181 23.89 9.11 6.31
CA GLY A 181 22.85 10.11 6.09
C GLY A 181 23.39 11.54 6.12
N PHE A 182 22.66 12.44 5.48
CA PHE A 182 22.93 13.88 5.47
C PHE A 182 22.41 14.51 6.76
N THR A 183 23.14 15.48 7.29
CA THR A 183 22.83 16.04 8.61
C THR A 183 23.21 17.51 8.66
N TYR A 184 22.36 18.32 9.32
CA TYR A 184 22.73 19.63 9.86
C TYR A 184 22.32 19.74 11.33
N SER A 185 22.97 20.62 12.04
CA SER A 185 22.61 21.02 13.43
C SER A 185 22.57 22.52 13.54
N LEU A 186 21.68 23.02 14.39
CA LEU A 186 21.59 24.45 14.70
C LEU A 186 22.21 24.74 16.07
N TYR A 187 22.66 25.99 16.28
CA TYR A 187 23.26 26.41 17.54
C TYR A 187 22.34 26.24 18.78
N ASN A 188 21.01 26.21 18.57
CA ASN A 188 20.04 25.94 19.62
C ASN A 188 19.84 24.43 19.93
N GLY A 189 20.66 23.54 19.34
CA GLY A 189 20.60 22.10 19.54
C GLY A 189 19.59 21.37 18.67
N ALA A 190 18.88 22.06 17.78
CA ALA A 190 18.02 21.40 16.80
C ALA A 190 18.87 20.63 15.77
N LYS A 191 18.34 19.52 15.25
CA LYS A 191 19.04 18.64 14.32
C LYS A 191 18.08 18.00 13.34
N THR A 192 18.47 17.95 12.07
CA THR A 192 17.79 17.13 11.07
C THR A 192 18.77 16.14 10.44
N GLN A 193 18.32 14.92 10.19
CA GLN A 193 19.13 13.85 9.61
C GLN A 193 18.29 12.99 8.67
N THR A 194 18.86 12.63 7.50
CA THR A 194 18.26 11.63 6.63
C THR A 194 18.50 10.21 7.15
N LEU A 195 17.55 9.32 6.91
CA LEU A 195 17.65 7.91 7.26
C LEU A 195 17.85 7.08 5.99
N ASN A 196 18.75 6.12 6.06
CA ASN A 196 18.93 5.13 4.99
C ASN A 196 17.98 3.95 5.17
N SER A 197 17.94 3.03 4.20
CA SER A 197 17.08 1.84 4.23
C SER A 197 17.46 0.78 5.26
N ASN A 198 18.61 0.90 5.93
CA ASN A 198 19.04 -0.05 6.96
C ASN A 198 18.34 0.25 8.30
N VAL A 199 17.21 -0.39 8.50
CA VAL A 199 16.29 -0.16 9.62
C VAL A 199 16.89 -0.59 10.96
N ASP A 200 17.63 -1.69 11.00
CA ASP A 200 18.15 -2.27 12.25
C ASP A 200 19.25 -1.41 12.88
N ALA A 201 20.08 -0.78 12.08
CA ALA A 201 21.18 0.06 12.56
C ALA A 201 20.71 1.39 13.21
N LYS A 202 19.42 1.75 13.08
CA LYS A 202 18.89 3.05 13.52
C LYS A 202 17.97 2.96 14.75
N ARG A 203 17.80 1.78 15.34
CA ARG A 203 16.98 1.61 16.54
C ARG A 203 17.50 2.45 17.71
N GLY A 204 16.61 3.07 18.47
CA GLY A 204 16.96 3.88 19.65
C GLY A 204 16.98 5.39 19.44
N MET A 205 16.83 5.89 18.22
CA MET A 205 16.67 7.32 17.94
C MET A 205 15.34 7.86 18.49
N ARG A 206 15.29 9.16 18.75
CA ARG A 206 14.10 9.87 19.27
C ARG A 206 13.96 11.21 18.59
N GLY A 207 12.76 11.55 18.15
CA GLY A 207 12.44 12.81 17.46
C GLY A 207 11.27 12.66 16.51
N SER A 208 10.92 13.72 15.81
CA SER A 208 9.94 13.69 14.72
C SER A 208 10.44 12.89 13.53
N VAL A 209 9.55 12.24 12.81
CA VAL A 209 9.90 11.51 11.58
C VAL A 209 9.01 11.98 10.45
N ILE A 210 9.64 12.38 9.37
CA ILE A 210 9.00 12.71 8.10
C ILE A 210 9.21 11.51 7.16
N PHE A 211 8.12 10.92 6.71
CA PHE A 211 8.10 9.87 5.72
C PHE A 211 7.76 10.48 4.37
N ASP A 212 8.79 10.82 3.60
CA ASP A 212 8.62 11.36 2.25
C ASP A 212 8.40 10.22 1.26
N GLU A 213 7.52 10.46 0.28
CA GLU A 213 7.01 9.45 -0.65
C GLU A 213 6.55 8.16 0.05
N SER A 214 5.80 8.36 1.15
CA SER A 214 5.36 7.28 2.05
C SER A 214 4.46 6.23 1.38
N GLY A 215 3.85 6.53 0.24
CA GLY A 215 3.12 5.55 -0.57
C GLY A 215 3.96 4.38 -1.10
N PHE A 216 5.29 4.53 -1.10
CA PHE A 216 6.26 3.55 -1.61
C PHE A 216 7.14 2.94 -0.50
N LEU A 217 6.86 3.25 0.77
CA LEU A 217 7.60 2.73 1.92
C LEU A 217 7.06 1.38 2.39
N SER A 218 7.97 0.52 2.86
CA SER A 218 7.56 -0.74 3.48
C SER A 218 6.89 -0.51 4.83
N ALA A 219 5.95 -1.40 5.18
CA ALA A 219 5.26 -1.36 6.47
C ALA A 219 6.24 -1.50 7.66
N GLU A 220 7.31 -2.26 7.49
CA GLU A 220 8.35 -2.45 8.52
C GLU A 220 9.10 -1.15 8.79
N MET A 221 9.54 -0.46 7.74
CA MET A 221 10.24 0.84 7.86
C MET A 221 9.36 1.87 8.57
N MET A 222 8.08 1.99 8.18
CA MET A 222 7.14 2.90 8.82
C MET A 222 6.94 2.57 10.31
N LYS A 223 6.87 1.30 10.70
CA LYS A 223 6.72 0.87 12.09
C LYS A 223 7.96 1.18 12.92
N VAL A 224 9.15 0.83 12.44
CA VAL A 224 10.40 1.02 13.20
C VAL A 224 10.74 2.49 13.33
N TYR A 225 10.70 3.26 12.26
CA TYR A 225 11.01 4.69 12.32
C TYR A 225 9.90 5.49 13.02
N GLY A 226 8.63 5.10 12.86
CA GLY A 226 7.53 5.71 13.59
C GLY A 226 7.64 5.59 15.11
N ALA A 227 8.37 4.60 15.60
CA ALA A 227 8.66 4.45 17.03
C ALA A 227 9.56 5.57 17.59
N PHE A 228 10.31 6.30 16.77
CA PHE A 228 11.14 7.43 17.21
C PHE A 228 10.30 8.59 17.77
N ALA A 229 9.10 8.76 17.26
CA ALA A 229 8.19 9.84 17.67
C ALA A 229 7.35 9.53 18.93
N ILE A 230 7.43 8.31 19.48
CA ILE A 230 6.60 7.91 20.62
C ILE A 230 6.95 8.68 21.90
N VAL A 231 8.25 8.95 22.12
CA VAL A 231 8.73 9.59 23.34
C VAL A 231 9.16 11.02 23.04
N ASN A 232 8.50 11.98 23.68
CA ASN A 232 8.91 13.39 23.63
C ASN A 232 10.22 13.58 24.40
N LYS A 233 11.20 14.24 23.75
CA LYS A 233 12.52 14.52 24.37
C LYS A 233 12.46 15.53 25.50
N ASN A 234 11.49 16.40 25.49
CA ASN A 234 11.38 17.48 26.45
C ASN A 234 10.84 16.97 27.80
N PHE A 235 11.48 15.93 28.31
CA PHE A 235 11.21 15.46 29.65
C PHE A 235 11.73 16.46 30.66
N LYS A 236 10.83 17.07 31.41
CA LYS A 236 11.15 17.89 32.58
C LYS A 236 10.97 17.04 33.82
N SER A 237 11.96 17.06 34.69
CA SER A 237 11.91 16.28 35.93
C SER A 237 10.81 16.73 36.91
N GLY A 238 10.23 17.89 36.69
CA GLY A 238 9.28 18.52 37.62
C GLY A 238 9.93 19.01 38.89
N LYS A 239 11.27 18.95 39.01
CA LYS A 239 12.04 19.41 40.16
C LYS A 239 13.10 20.43 39.72
N ASP A 240 13.37 21.42 40.58
CA ASP A 240 14.48 22.33 40.43
C ASP A 240 15.82 21.67 40.80
N ARG A 241 16.92 22.41 40.73
CA ARG A 241 18.27 21.93 41.10
C ARG A 241 18.40 21.51 42.56
N ASP A 242 17.60 22.11 43.44
CA ASP A 242 17.58 21.83 44.86
C ASP A 242 16.64 20.69 45.24
N GLY A 243 15.97 20.09 44.24
CA GLY A 243 15.11 18.95 44.42
C GLY A 243 13.67 19.29 44.81
N ASN A 244 13.27 20.56 44.81
CA ASN A 244 11.92 21.00 45.09
C ASN A 244 11.03 20.85 43.85
N PHE A 245 9.74 20.60 44.04
CA PHE A 245 8.80 20.54 42.92
C PHE A 245 8.62 21.93 42.30
N ILE A 246 8.81 22.03 41.00
CA ILE A 246 8.55 23.25 40.24
C ILE A 246 7.04 23.43 40.12
N ASP A 247 6.59 24.67 40.36
CA ASP A 247 5.18 25.06 40.21
C ASP A 247 4.66 24.62 38.82
N PRO A 248 3.53 23.87 38.72
CA PRO A 248 2.92 23.50 37.46
C PRO A 248 2.69 24.66 36.50
N ILE A 249 2.41 25.88 37.03
CA ILE A 249 2.26 27.09 36.20
C ILE A 249 3.58 27.49 35.54
N ARG A 250 4.72 27.30 36.19
CA ARG A 250 6.06 27.49 35.61
C ARG A 250 6.37 26.47 34.52
N LEU A 251 5.87 25.25 34.65
CA LEU A 251 6.02 24.20 33.65
C LEU A 251 5.11 24.41 32.42
N MET A 252 4.00 25.12 32.60
CA MET A 252 2.98 25.36 31.56
C MET A 252 3.16 26.71 30.81
N THR A 253 4.14 27.51 31.15
CA THR A 253 4.39 28.78 30.46
C THR A 253 4.87 28.49 29.04
N PHE A 254 4.02 28.75 28.05
CA PHE A 254 4.20 28.69 26.60
C PHE A 254 4.08 27.32 25.97
N PRO A 255 3.86 27.23 24.64
CA PRO A 255 3.90 25.95 23.95
C PRO A 255 5.26 25.33 24.18
N SER A 256 5.35 24.73 25.34
CA SER A 256 6.58 24.24 25.91
C SER A 256 7.17 23.11 25.08
N ASN A 257 6.34 22.42 24.31
CA ASN A 257 6.79 21.28 23.55
C ASN A 257 5.91 21.09 22.33
N VAL A 258 6.50 21.18 21.16
CA VAL A 258 5.92 20.57 19.98
C VAL A 258 5.99 19.06 20.18
N PRO A 259 4.88 18.33 20.08
CA PRO A 259 4.93 16.87 20.13
C PRO A 259 5.83 16.36 19.02
N ASN A 260 6.55 15.28 19.26
CA ASN A 260 7.21 14.56 18.18
C ASN A 260 6.15 14.10 17.18
N GLN A 261 6.41 14.29 15.90
CA GLN A 261 5.44 14.05 14.85
C GLN A 261 5.81 12.86 14.00
N LYS A 262 4.78 12.16 13.55
CA LYS A 262 4.83 11.26 12.39
C LYS A 262 4.15 11.98 11.24
N PHE A 263 4.93 12.37 10.26
CA PHE A 263 4.46 13.12 9.12
C PHE A 263 4.62 12.26 7.86
N TYR A 264 3.51 11.75 7.34
CA TYR A 264 3.46 10.95 6.13
C TYR A 264 3.03 11.83 4.96
N ILE A 265 3.82 11.88 3.90
CA ILE A 265 3.47 12.65 2.71
C ILE A 265 3.82 11.87 1.45
N SER A 266 2.89 11.84 0.50
CA SER A 266 3.05 11.18 -0.81
C SER A 266 1.94 11.61 -1.77
N SER A 267 2.07 11.25 -3.04
CA SER A 267 0.90 11.04 -3.90
C SER A 267 0.15 9.78 -3.47
N ALA A 268 -1.02 9.51 -4.05
CA ALA A 268 -1.75 8.28 -3.75
C ALA A 268 -0.97 7.04 -4.22
N SER A 269 -1.23 5.92 -3.57
CA SER A 269 -0.61 4.63 -3.84
C SER A 269 -1.68 3.56 -4.07
N SER A 270 -1.28 2.31 -4.08
CA SER A 270 -2.21 1.18 -4.12
C SER A 270 -2.92 0.97 -2.76
N THR A 271 -4.15 0.44 -2.80
CA THR A 271 -4.97 0.18 -1.60
C THR A 271 -4.44 -0.93 -0.69
N ASP A 272 -3.46 -1.71 -1.14
CA ASP A 272 -2.80 -2.75 -0.35
C ASP A 272 -1.60 -2.24 0.46
N THR A 273 -1.24 -0.95 0.33
CA THR A 273 -0.11 -0.35 1.03
C THR A 273 -0.43 0.02 2.48
N GLU A 274 0.61 0.05 3.33
CA GLU A 274 0.50 0.57 4.70
C GLU A 274 0.07 2.05 4.71
N PHE A 275 0.49 2.83 3.72
CA PHE A 275 0.09 4.23 3.58
C PHE A 275 -1.43 4.38 3.41
N TYR A 276 -2.07 3.56 2.58
CA TYR A 276 -3.52 3.57 2.45
C TYR A 276 -4.23 3.12 3.74
N ARG A 277 -3.69 2.11 4.42
CA ARG A 277 -4.22 1.68 5.71
C ARG A 277 -4.20 2.82 6.74
N LEU A 278 -3.06 3.54 6.83
CA LEU A 278 -2.92 4.72 7.68
C LEU A 278 -3.85 5.86 7.24
N TYR A 279 -3.98 6.11 5.94
CA TYR A 279 -4.92 7.10 5.40
C TYR A 279 -6.35 6.85 5.89
N ARG A 280 -6.84 5.63 5.80
CA ARG A 280 -8.17 5.26 6.29
C ARG A 280 -8.30 5.42 7.81
N GLU A 281 -7.30 4.99 8.55
CA GLU A 281 -7.29 5.10 10.02
C GLU A 281 -7.28 6.56 10.48
N PHE A 282 -6.39 7.38 9.94
CA PHE A 282 -6.26 8.79 10.29
C PHE A 282 -7.49 9.60 9.86
N SER A 283 -8.02 9.33 8.66
CA SER A 283 -9.26 9.96 8.20
C SER A 283 -10.44 9.66 9.13
N LYS A 284 -10.56 8.41 9.59
CA LYS A 284 -11.59 8.03 10.57
C LYS A 284 -11.40 8.78 11.89
N LYS A 285 -10.16 8.88 12.38
CA LYS A 285 -9.84 9.63 13.61
C LYS A 285 -10.14 11.11 13.47
N GLN A 286 -9.73 11.74 12.37
CA GLN A 286 -10.03 13.14 12.09
C GLN A 286 -11.55 13.40 12.00
N LEU A 287 -12.32 12.50 11.37
CA LEU A 287 -13.77 12.65 11.25
C LEU A 287 -14.51 12.58 12.60
N ILE A 288 -14.01 11.81 13.55
CA ILE A 288 -14.57 11.79 14.91
C ILE A 288 -14.06 12.95 15.80
N GLY A 289 -13.23 13.86 15.25
CA GLY A 289 -12.76 15.05 15.94
C GLY A 289 -11.53 14.85 16.83
N ASP A 290 -10.76 13.78 16.65
CA ASP A 290 -9.51 13.54 17.38
C ASP A 290 -8.44 14.58 16.97
N PRO A 291 -8.00 15.49 17.88
CA PRO A 291 -7.10 16.58 17.54
C PRO A 291 -5.67 16.12 17.21
N ASP A 292 -5.32 14.88 17.55
CA ASP A 292 -3.99 14.32 17.33
C ASP A 292 -3.78 13.80 15.91
N TYR A 293 -4.81 13.89 15.06
CA TYR A 293 -4.77 13.40 13.68
C TYR A 293 -5.17 14.48 12.69
N PHE A 294 -4.36 14.63 11.65
CA PHE A 294 -4.63 15.52 10.54
C PHE A 294 -4.39 14.79 9.22
N VAL A 295 -5.38 14.83 8.33
CA VAL A 295 -5.30 14.30 6.96
C VAL A 295 -5.64 15.40 5.99
N ALA A 296 -4.78 15.62 5.01
CA ALA A 296 -5.03 16.43 3.84
C ALA A 296 -5.05 15.52 2.59
N HIS A 297 -6.04 15.72 1.72
CA HIS A 297 -6.13 15.05 0.43
C HIS A 297 -6.36 16.12 -0.63
N ILE A 298 -5.36 16.34 -1.50
CA ILE A 298 -5.30 17.46 -2.44
C ILE A 298 -4.92 16.92 -3.82
N ASP A 299 -5.85 17.01 -4.76
CA ASP A 299 -5.68 16.60 -6.14
C ASP A 299 -5.08 17.70 -7.03
N CYS A 300 -4.99 17.44 -8.34
CA CYS A 300 -4.39 18.35 -9.31
C CYS A 300 -5.20 19.63 -9.55
N GLU A 301 -6.48 19.70 -9.21
CA GLU A 301 -7.30 20.90 -9.40
C GLU A 301 -6.72 22.11 -8.67
N VAL A 302 -6.19 21.89 -7.45
CA VAL A 302 -5.51 22.93 -6.69
C VAL A 302 -4.21 23.40 -7.36
N ALA A 303 -3.53 22.52 -8.09
CA ALA A 303 -2.30 22.88 -8.81
C ALA A 303 -2.58 23.54 -10.17
N PHE A 304 -3.76 23.31 -10.77
CA PHE A 304 -4.22 24.01 -11.95
C PHE A 304 -4.67 25.46 -11.62
N HIS A 305 -5.27 25.65 -10.46
CA HIS A 305 -5.83 26.92 -10.02
C HIS A 305 -5.31 27.34 -8.63
N PRO A 306 -3.97 27.47 -8.48
CA PRO A 306 -3.40 27.81 -7.18
C PRO A 306 -3.78 29.23 -6.76
N THR A 307 -3.97 29.43 -5.47
CA THR A 307 -4.29 30.74 -4.89
C THR A 307 -3.27 31.14 -3.83
N ILE A 308 -3.03 32.46 -3.71
CA ILE A 308 -2.33 33.11 -2.60
C ILE A 308 -3.24 34.19 -2.06
N HIS A 309 -3.57 34.12 -0.77
CA HIS A 309 -4.53 35.02 -0.11
C HIS A 309 -5.86 35.14 -0.87
N GLY A 310 -6.35 34.01 -1.40
CA GLY A 310 -7.60 33.91 -2.18
C GLY A 310 -7.51 34.47 -3.61
N LYS A 311 -6.34 34.90 -4.08
CA LYS A 311 -6.15 35.37 -5.45
C LYS A 311 -5.49 34.28 -6.28
N VAL A 312 -6.05 33.99 -7.44
CA VAL A 312 -5.47 33.01 -8.37
C VAL A 312 -4.12 33.52 -8.88
N VAL A 313 -3.14 32.63 -8.87
CA VAL A 313 -1.79 32.86 -9.39
C VAL A 313 -1.49 31.92 -10.56
N ALA A 314 -0.30 31.99 -11.12
CA ALA A 314 0.09 31.14 -12.25
C ALA A 314 -0.02 29.63 -11.88
N PRO A 315 -0.53 28.77 -12.79
CA PRO A 315 -0.63 27.35 -12.56
C PRO A 315 0.71 26.72 -12.21
N LEU A 316 0.73 25.82 -11.22
CA LEU A 316 1.89 24.99 -10.89
C LEU A 316 2.03 23.80 -11.86
N LEU A 317 0.91 23.37 -12.40
CA LEU A 317 0.81 22.21 -13.27
C LEU A 317 -0.06 22.56 -14.48
N MET A 318 0.43 22.19 -15.66
CA MET A 318 -0.33 22.40 -16.90
C MET A 318 -1.33 21.26 -17.09
N GLN A 319 -2.60 21.59 -17.31
CA GLN A 319 -3.66 20.61 -17.54
C GLN A 319 -3.35 19.69 -18.72
N SER A 320 -2.81 20.22 -19.83
CA SER A 320 -2.40 19.44 -21.00
C SER A 320 -1.36 18.34 -20.67
N THR A 321 -0.48 18.58 -19.70
CA THR A 321 0.50 17.59 -19.25
C THR A 321 -0.21 16.40 -18.57
N VAL A 322 -1.20 16.69 -17.73
CA VAL A 322 -1.98 15.65 -17.02
C VAL A 322 -2.85 14.87 -17.99
N GLU A 323 -3.47 15.55 -18.97
CA GLU A 323 -4.27 14.90 -20.02
C GLU A 323 -3.43 13.96 -20.88
N THR A 324 -2.20 14.37 -21.24
CA THR A 324 -1.26 13.52 -21.98
C THR A 324 -0.85 12.29 -21.17
N GLU A 325 -0.55 12.45 -19.89
CA GLU A 325 -0.21 11.32 -19.01
C GLU A 325 -1.44 10.43 -18.79
N MET A 326 -2.65 11.00 -18.69
CA MET A 326 -3.89 10.23 -18.58
C MET A 326 -4.15 9.38 -19.83
N ALA A 327 -3.81 9.90 -21.02
CA ALA A 327 -3.94 9.15 -22.25
C ALA A 327 -2.91 8.02 -22.40
N THR A 328 -1.70 8.22 -21.85
CA THR A 328 -0.57 7.29 -22.00
C THR A 328 -0.53 6.24 -20.90
N ASN A 329 -0.80 6.66 -19.65
CA ASN A 329 -0.74 5.81 -18.47
C ASN A 329 -1.80 6.26 -17.44
N PRO A 330 -3.09 5.91 -17.67
CA PRO A 330 -4.20 6.42 -16.88
C PRO A 330 -4.10 6.07 -15.38
N GLU A 331 -3.58 4.90 -15.04
CA GLU A 331 -3.45 4.50 -13.63
C GLU A 331 -2.40 5.32 -12.87
N LYS A 332 -1.27 5.56 -13.51
CA LYS A 332 -0.23 6.43 -12.95
C LYS A 332 -0.75 7.86 -12.81
N ALA A 333 -1.43 8.38 -13.84
CA ALA A 333 -2.01 9.71 -13.81
C ALA A 333 -3.05 9.86 -12.69
N ARG A 334 -3.94 8.89 -12.50
CA ARG A 334 -4.90 8.87 -11.38
C ARG A 334 -4.22 8.92 -10.02
N ARG A 335 -3.16 8.14 -9.81
CA ARG A 335 -2.43 8.14 -8.53
C ARG A 335 -1.63 9.41 -8.30
N GLU A 336 -0.83 9.84 -9.29
CA GLU A 336 0.12 10.92 -9.09
C GLU A 336 -0.51 12.31 -9.17
N TYR A 337 -1.55 12.49 -9.99
CA TYR A 337 -2.18 13.78 -10.20
C TYR A 337 -3.56 13.89 -9.53
N TYR A 338 -4.45 12.94 -9.76
CA TYR A 338 -5.78 12.95 -9.15
C TYR A 338 -5.80 12.41 -7.73
N CYS A 339 -4.67 11.91 -7.23
CA CYS A 339 -4.54 11.36 -5.89
C CYS A 339 -5.53 10.23 -5.56
N GLU A 340 -5.96 9.47 -6.57
CA GLU A 340 -6.84 8.33 -6.40
C GLU A 340 -6.05 7.10 -5.96
N PHE A 341 -6.48 6.46 -4.88
CA PHE A 341 -5.93 5.18 -4.48
C PHE A 341 -6.46 4.07 -5.39
N THR A 342 -5.56 3.36 -6.05
CA THR A 342 -5.91 2.29 -7.00
C THR A 342 -5.90 0.93 -6.33
N THR A 343 -6.72 0.01 -6.84
CA THR A 343 -6.81 -1.36 -6.30
C THR A 343 -5.71 -2.29 -6.78
N ASP A 344 -4.90 -1.85 -7.76
CA ASP A 344 -3.90 -2.72 -8.39
C ASP A 344 -2.58 -2.75 -7.60
N ALA A 345 -2.05 -3.95 -7.42
CA ALA A 345 -0.77 -4.20 -6.76
C ALA A 345 0.40 -3.82 -7.68
N GLY A 346 0.78 -2.53 -7.64
CA GLY A 346 2.02 -2.05 -8.26
C GLY A 346 2.02 -1.93 -9.79
N MET A 347 2.84 -1.04 -10.33
CA MET A 347 3.00 -0.74 -11.77
C MET A 347 3.45 -1.93 -12.64
N ASN A 348 3.79 -3.06 -12.03
CA ASN A 348 4.34 -4.24 -12.71
C ASN A 348 3.49 -5.51 -12.52
N ALA A 349 2.30 -5.41 -11.90
CA ALA A 349 1.40 -6.56 -11.79
C ALA A 349 0.90 -6.97 -13.19
N ILE A 350 1.04 -8.24 -13.50
CA ILE A 350 0.69 -8.80 -14.81
C ILE A 350 -0.83 -8.95 -14.91
N ILE A 351 -1.47 -9.32 -13.79
CA ILE A 351 -2.91 -9.57 -13.71
C ILE A 351 -3.51 -8.58 -12.72
N LYS A 352 -4.54 -7.87 -13.17
CA LYS A 352 -5.21 -6.84 -12.39
C LYS A 352 -6.29 -7.44 -11.48
N ARG A 353 -6.47 -6.86 -10.28
CA ARG A 353 -7.58 -7.26 -9.38
C ARG A 353 -8.95 -7.09 -10.05
N GLY A 354 -9.12 -6.04 -10.85
CA GLY A 354 -10.35 -5.82 -11.61
C GLY A 354 -10.66 -6.96 -12.57
N THR A 355 -9.65 -7.49 -13.27
CA THR A 355 -9.78 -8.66 -14.14
C THR A 355 -10.18 -9.91 -13.35
N ILE A 356 -9.53 -10.19 -12.22
CA ILE A 356 -9.91 -11.31 -11.36
C ILE A 356 -11.34 -11.16 -10.82
N ALA A 357 -11.72 -9.96 -10.36
CA ALA A 357 -13.07 -9.70 -9.85
C ALA A 357 -14.15 -9.89 -10.92
N ARG A 358 -13.90 -9.40 -12.15
CA ARG A 358 -14.80 -9.58 -13.30
C ARG A 358 -15.01 -11.07 -13.64
N ASN A 359 -13.94 -11.86 -13.53
CA ASN A 359 -13.94 -13.29 -13.80
C ASN A 359 -14.29 -14.16 -12.58
N SER A 360 -14.81 -13.59 -11.50
CA SER A 360 -15.20 -14.32 -10.29
C SER A 360 -16.72 -14.49 -10.21
N GLU A 361 -17.14 -15.73 -10.00
CA GLU A 361 -18.56 -16.09 -9.88
C GLU A 361 -18.87 -16.57 -8.46
N THR A 362 -19.95 -16.07 -7.85
CA THR A 362 -20.41 -16.53 -6.53
C THR A 362 -21.05 -17.92 -6.65
N ARG A 363 -20.28 -18.95 -6.31
CA ARG A 363 -20.66 -20.36 -6.47
C ARG A 363 -19.94 -21.23 -5.44
N ALA A 364 -20.58 -22.35 -5.08
CA ALA A 364 -19.94 -23.35 -4.23
C ALA A 364 -18.87 -24.13 -5.03
N PRO A 365 -17.71 -24.44 -4.43
CA PRO A 365 -16.72 -25.34 -5.03
C PRO A 365 -17.33 -26.71 -5.33
N LEU A 366 -16.89 -27.33 -6.43
CA LEU A 366 -17.22 -28.72 -6.73
C LEU A 366 -16.07 -29.61 -6.27
N LEU A 367 -16.36 -30.58 -5.42
CA LEU A 367 -15.37 -31.52 -4.90
C LEU A 367 -15.35 -32.85 -5.66
N TYR A 368 -16.37 -33.09 -6.46
CA TYR A 368 -16.55 -34.27 -7.33
C TYR A 368 -17.50 -33.92 -8.47
N ASN A 369 -17.61 -34.79 -9.48
CA ASN A 369 -18.53 -34.62 -10.60
C ASN A 369 -19.98 -34.93 -10.16
N ASP A 370 -20.71 -33.90 -9.80
CA ASP A 370 -22.08 -33.96 -9.26
C ASP A 370 -23.13 -34.49 -10.25
N THR A 371 -22.92 -34.21 -11.55
CA THR A 371 -23.83 -34.64 -12.64
C THR A 371 -23.37 -35.90 -13.35
N GLY A 372 -22.11 -36.29 -13.18
CA GLY A 372 -21.47 -37.37 -13.93
C GLY A 372 -21.24 -37.08 -15.41
N LYS A 373 -21.47 -35.86 -15.89
CA LYS A 373 -21.37 -35.46 -17.30
C LYS A 373 -20.42 -34.30 -17.58
N LYS A 374 -20.01 -33.60 -16.52
CA LYS A 374 -19.09 -32.46 -16.64
C LYS A 374 -17.70 -32.93 -17.01
N LYS A 375 -16.97 -32.09 -17.75
CA LYS A 375 -15.59 -32.32 -18.18
C LYS A 375 -14.62 -31.52 -17.32
N PHE A 376 -13.48 -32.15 -16.99
CA PHE A 376 -12.50 -31.54 -16.11
C PHE A 376 -11.07 -31.65 -16.64
N VAL A 377 -10.28 -30.63 -16.34
CA VAL A 377 -8.82 -30.64 -16.41
C VAL A 377 -8.28 -30.61 -14.99
N ILE A 378 -7.30 -31.45 -14.70
CA ILE A 378 -6.63 -31.53 -13.40
C ILE A 378 -5.17 -31.17 -13.61
N ALA A 379 -4.68 -30.15 -12.89
CA ALA A 379 -3.28 -29.77 -12.90
C ALA A 379 -2.63 -30.07 -11.54
N TYR A 380 -1.42 -30.62 -11.56
CA TYR A 380 -0.71 -31.01 -10.37
C TYR A 380 0.73 -30.51 -10.40
N ASP A 381 1.08 -29.66 -9.41
CA ASP A 381 2.43 -29.19 -9.12
C ASP A 381 2.99 -29.93 -7.89
N PRO A 382 3.90 -30.90 -8.08
CA PRO A 382 4.47 -31.70 -7.00
C PRO A 382 5.65 -30.98 -6.32
N ALA A 383 5.61 -30.82 -5.01
CA ALA A 383 6.72 -30.33 -4.21
C ALA A 383 7.18 -31.33 -3.15
N ARG A 384 8.46 -31.28 -2.75
CA ARG A 384 9.05 -32.22 -1.79
C ARG A 384 9.48 -31.66 -0.44
N SER A 385 9.87 -30.38 -0.34
CA SER A 385 10.55 -29.94 0.87
C SER A 385 10.19 -28.56 1.38
N ARG A 386 10.14 -27.54 0.55
CA ARG A 386 9.92 -26.13 0.95
C ARG A 386 8.67 -25.53 0.37
N ASP A 387 8.29 -25.94 -0.82
CA ASP A 387 7.14 -25.45 -1.55
C ASP A 387 5.92 -26.33 -1.29
N ASN A 388 4.73 -25.85 -1.60
CA ASN A 388 3.50 -26.60 -1.42
C ASN A 388 3.25 -27.47 -2.65
N SER A 389 2.79 -28.70 -2.43
CA SER A 389 2.20 -29.50 -3.51
C SER A 389 0.75 -29.10 -3.71
N VAL A 390 0.39 -28.70 -4.90
CA VAL A 390 -0.94 -28.17 -5.20
C VAL A 390 -1.60 -28.97 -6.33
N ILE A 391 -2.89 -29.23 -6.19
CA ILE A 391 -3.73 -29.76 -7.26
C ILE A 391 -4.82 -28.74 -7.55
N LEU A 392 -4.97 -28.35 -8.81
CA LEU A 392 -6.02 -27.49 -9.31
C LEU A 392 -6.98 -28.29 -10.18
N VAL A 393 -8.28 -28.05 -10.03
CA VAL A 393 -9.30 -28.66 -10.88
C VAL A 393 -10.12 -27.57 -11.54
N MET A 394 -10.20 -27.67 -12.87
CA MET A 394 -10.96 -26.78 -13.73
C MET A 394 -12.06 -27.55 -14.46
N GLU A 395 -13.31 -27.12 -14.32
CA GLU A 395 -14.44 -27.56 -15.16
C GLU A 395 -14.32 -26.89 -16.53
N ILE A 396 -14.45 -27.69 -17.60
CA ILE A 396 -14.53 -27.20 -18.98
C ILE A 396 -15.97 -27.33 -19.42
N TYR A 397 -16.55 -26.26 -19.91
CA TYR A 397 -17.92 -26.25 -20.40
C TYR A 397 -18.03 -25.42 -21.68
N GLN A 398 -19.06 -25.72 -22.46
CA GLN A 398 -19.37 -24.97 -23.68
C GLN A 398 -20.53 -24.03 -23.41
N THR A 399 -20.41 -22.80 -23.85
CA THR A 399 -21.46 -21.79 -23.75
C THR A 399 -22.53 -22.05 -24.80
N GLU A 400 -23.69 -21.39 -24.72
CA GLU A 400 -24.77 -21.47 -25.71
C GLU A 400 -24.30 -21.06 -27.12
N ASP A 401 -23.34 -20.15 -27.19
CA ASP A 401 -22.72 -19.67 -28.45
C ASP A 401 -21.66 -20.62 -29.00
N GLY A 402 -21.41 -21.73 -28.33
CA GLY A 402 -20.45 -22.76 -28.75
C GLY A 402 -19.02 -22.53 -28.34
N GLU A 403 -18.71 -21.50 -27.57
CA GLU A 403 -17.37 -21.22 -27.05
C GLU A 403 -17.03 -22.10 -25.84
N TYR A 404 -15.76 -22.54 -25.75
CA TYR A 404 -15.28 -23.28 -24.61
C TYR A 404 -14.76 -22.35 -23.54
N LYS A 405 -15.21 -22.53 -22.30
CA LYS A 405 -14.78 -21.80 -21.13
C LYS A 405 -14.32 -22.73 -20.01
N GLY A 406 -13.39 -22.24 -19.18
CA GLY A 406 -12.89 -22.93 -18.01
C GLY A 406 -13.37 -22.28 -16.73
N ARG A 407 -13.69 -23.08 -15.72
CA ARG A 407 -14.02 -22.61 -14.38
C ARG A 407 -13.18 -23.34 -13.35
N VAL A 408 -12.43 -22.61 -12.55
CA VAL A 408 -11.70 -23.16 -11.40
C VAL A 408 -12.71 -23.53 -10.32
N VAL A 409 -12.84 -24.84 -10.06
CA VAL A 409 -13.86 -25.37 -9.15
C VAL A 409 -13.29 -25.92 -7.84
N ASN A 410 -12.00 -26.26 -7.83
CA ASN A 410 -11.32 -26.78 -6.65
C ASN A 410 -9.82 -26.47 -6.69
N CYS A 411 -9.24 -26.19 -5.54
CA CYS A 411 -7.80 -26.05 -5.34
C CYS A 411 -7.41 -26.73 -4.03
N VAL A 412 -6.52 -27.72 -4.13
CA VAL A 412 -6.11 -28.55 -2.99
C VAL A 412 -4.64 -28.33 -2.70
N ASN A 413 -4.33 -27.99 -1.47
CA ASN A 413 -2.96 -27.90 -0.99
C ASN A 413 -2.65 -29.16 -0.15
N LEU A 414 -1.71 -29.98 -0.63
CA LEU A 414 -1.36 -31.28 -0.05
C LEU A 414 -0.37 -31.13 1.11
N LEU A 415 -0.87 -30.76 2.29
CA LEU A 415 -0.09 -30.59 3.50
C LEU A 415 -0.24 -31.76 4.47
N ASP A 416 0.87 -32.15 5.11
CA ASP A 416 0.86 -33.11 6.21
C ASP A 416 0.39 -32.44 7.51
N ILE A 417 -0.89 -32.59 7.80
CA ILE A 417 -1.55 -31.98 8.96
C ILE A 417 -1.02 -32.54 10.29
N GLY A 418 -0.43 -33.75 10.28
CA GLY A 418 0.09 -34.42 11.47
C GLY A 418 1.39 -33.84 12.02
N LYS A 419 2.06 -32.97 11.27
CA LYS A 419 3.34 -32.37 11.67
C LYS A 419 3.16 -30.94 12.25
N LYS A 420 3.95 -30.62 13.28
CA LYS A 420 3.99 -29.27 13.86
C LYS A 420 4.51 -28.18 12.89
N ILE A 421 5.29 -28.59 11.90
CA ILE A 421 5.80 -27.72 10.84
C ILE A 421 5.06 -28.09 9.56
N LYS A 422 4.50 -27.10 8.88
CA LYS A 422 3.86 -27.30 7.57
C LYS A 422 4.88 -27.91 6.61
N SER A 423 4.59 -29.09 6.12
CA SER A 423 5.40 -29.78 5.13
C SER A 423 4.47 -30.49 4.13
N PRO A 424 4.90 -30.65 2.85
CA PRO A 424 4.13 -31.41 1.90
C PRO A 424 3.91 -32.86 2.39
N MET A 425 2.79 -33.44 1.96
CA MET A 425 2.54 -34.88 2.14
C MET A 425 3.66 -35.69 1.48
N ARG A 426 3.86 -36.94 1.93
CA ARG A 426 4.80 -37.83 1.25
C ARG A 426 4.32 -38.17 -0.15
N THR A 427 5.23 -38.30 -1.09
CA THR A 427 4.92 -38.56 -2.50
C THR A 427 3.93 -39.73 -2.73
N PRO A 428 4.05 -40.87 -2.05
CA PRO A 428 3.05 -41.94 -2.22
C PRO A 428 1.64 -41.53 -1.81
N ASP A 429 1.52 -40.77 -0.70
CA ASP A 429 0.23 -40.29 -0.21
C ASP A 429 -0.38 -39.25 -1.16
N GLN A 430 0.46 -38.41 -1.80
CA GLN A 430 0.02 -37.45 -2.82
C GLN A 430 -0.49 -38.16 -4.07
N ILE A 431 0.17 -39.22 -4.51
CA ILE A 431 -0.23 -40.03 -5.68
C ILE A 431 -1.57 -40.73 -5.42
N GLU A 432 -1.74 -41.34 -4.26
CA GLU A 432 -3.01 -41.94 -3.86
C GLU A 432 -4.15 -40.92 -3.82
N TYR A 433 -3.87 -39.72 -3.30
CA TYR A 433 -4.84 -38.65 -3.31
C TYR A 433 -5.21 -38.20 -4.72
N LEU A 434 -4.22 -38.02 -5.61
CA LEU A 434 -4.44 -37.64 -7.00
C LEU A 434 -5.25 -38.72 -7.76
N LYS A 435 -4.94 -40.01 -7.58
CA LYS A 435 -5.70 -41.10 -8.14
C LYS A 435 -7.17 -41.08 -7.70
N GLN A 436 -7.41 -40.88 -6.40
CA GLN A 436 -8.77 -40.78 -5.88
C GLN A 436 -9.50 -39.57 -6.48
N LEU A 437 -8.83 -38.41 -6.55
CA LEU A 437 -9.41 -37.20 -7.14
C LEU A 437 -9.79 -37.38 -8.61
N ILE A 438 -8.94 -38.03 -9.40
CA ILE A 438 -9.25 -38.37 -10.80
C ILE A 438 -10.54 -39.20 -10.89
N LEU A 439 -10.72 -40.18 -10.01
CA LEU A 439 -11.92 -40.98 -9.96
C LEU A 439 -13.16 -40.20 -9.53
N ASP A 440 -13.02 -39.32 -8.53
CA ASP A 440 -14.12 -38.50 -8.02
C ASP A 440 -14.65 -37.54 -9.10
N TYR A 441 -13.76 -36.95 -9.92
CA TYR A 441 -14.18 -36.09 -11.03
C TYR A 441 -14.54 -36.87 -12.32
N ASN A 442 -14.02 -38.07 -12.52
CA ASN A 442 -14.47 -38.91 -13.62
C ASN A 442 -15.88 -39.47 -13.34
N GLY A 443 -16.25 -39.67 -12.09
CA GLY A 443 -17.47 -40.37 -11.73
C GLY A 443 -17.45 -41.81 -12.22
N ASP A 444 -18.60 -42.30 -12.67
CA ASP A 444 -18.73 -43.67 -13.19
C ASP A 444 -18.45 -43.80 -14.70
N ALA A 445 -17.94 -42.74 -15.35
CA ALA A 445 -17.66 -42.75 -16.78
C ALA A 445 -16.52 -43.72 -17.12
N PRO A 446 -16.64 -44.49 -18.23
CA PRO A 446 -15.58 -45.39 -18.68
C PRO A 446 -14.35 -44.59 -19.15
N ASP A 447 -13.16 -45.21 -19.06
CA ASP A 447 -11.93 -44.75 -19.69
C ASP A 447 -11.58 -43.25 -19.47
N TYR A 448 -11.97 -42.72 -18.32
CA TYR A 448 -11.76 -41.30 -17.95
C TYR A 448 -12.38 -40.31 -18.94
N GLU A 449 -13.55 -40.62 -19.49
CA GLU A 449 -14.23 -39.77 -20.48
C GLU A 449 -14.50 -38.34 -19.95
N ASN A 450 -14.73 -38.18 -18.64
CA ASN A 450 -14.99 -36.88 -18.02
C ASN A 450 -13.71 -36.11 -17.62
N ILE A 451 -12.54 -36.72 -17.78
CA ILE A 451 -11.25 -36.07 -17.61
C ILE A 451 -10.67 -35.73 -18.98
N GLU A 452 -10.51 -34.47 -19.31
CA GLU A 452 -9.89 -34.06 -20.57
C GLU A 452 -8.39 -34.34 -20.55
N CYS A 453 -7.70 -33.91 -19.51
CA CYS A 453 -6.30 -34.26 -19.26
C CYS A 453 -5.91 -34.08 -17.80
N VAL A 454 -4.82 -34.74 -17.41
CA VAL A 454 -4.12 -34.53 -16.14
C VAL A 454 -2.75 -33.94 -16.48
N LEU A 455 -2.51 -32.68 -16.09
CA LEU A 455 -1.27 -31.97 -16.31
C LEU A 455 -0.36 -32.16 -15.10
N ILE A 456 0.91 -32.49 -15.31
CA ILE A 456 1.90 -32.62 -14.22
C ILE A 456 3.13 -31.78 -14.57
N ASP A 457 3.59 -30.99 -13.60
CA ASP A 457 4.88 -30.31 -13.71
C ASP A 457 6.01 -31.33 -13.69
N ALA A 458 6.62 -31.54 -14.86
CA ALA A 458 7.76 -32.43 -15.11
C ALA A 458 9.08 -31.65 -15.26
N GLY A 459 9.21 -30.46 -14.65
CA GLY A 459 10.36 -29.56 -14.79
C GLY A 459 11.71 -30.17 -14.38
N SER A 460 12.78 -29.47 -14.72
CA SER A 460 14.17 -29.87 -14.49
C SER A 460 14.50 -29.96 -13.00
N GLY A 461 14.29 -31.09 -12.41
CA GLY A 461 14.47 -31.42 -10.98
C GLY A 461 13.85 -32.74 -10.62
N GLY A 462 13.15 -33.37 -11.56
CA GLY A 462 12.83 -34.77 -11.58
C GLY A 462 11.69 -35.28 -10.68
N GLY A 463 10.99 -34.36 -9.96
CA GLY A 463 9.87 -34.82 -9.12
C GLY A 463 8.67 -35.33 -9.93
N GLY A 464 8.23 -34.58 -10.92
CA GLY A 464 7.03 -34.86 -11.70
C GLY A 464 7.18 -36.04 -12.67
N VAL A 465 8.34 -36.20 -13.29
CA VAL A 465 8.60 -37.35 -14.17
C VAL A 465 8.52 -38.66 -13.39
N ASN A 466 9.15 -38.72 -12.21
CA ASN A 466 9.10 -39.93 -11.37
C ASN A 466 7.69 -40.21 -10.81
N ILE A 467 6.87 -39.19 -10.64
CA ILE A 467 5.49 -39.32 -10.16
C ILE A 467 4.60 -39.90 -11.27
N SER A 468 4.85 -39.50 -12.52
CA SER A 468 4.07 -39.99 -13.67
C SER A 468 4.17 -41.49 -13.85
N ASP A 469 5.32 -42.11 -13.52
CA ASP A 469 5.51 -43.56 -13.61
C ASP A 469 4.45 -44.34 -12.80
N PHE A 470 4.04 -43.81 -11.64
CA PHE A 470 3.01 -44.43 -10.80
C PHE A 470 1.58 -44.28 -11.34
N LEU A 471 1.37 -43.38 -12.30
CA LEU A 471 0.08 -43.22 -12.98
C LEU A 471 0.00 -44.02 -14.29
N MET A 472 1.14 -44.45 -14.84
CA MET A 472 1.18 -45.15 -16.14
C MET A 472 0.77 -46.63 -16.03
N GLU A 473 0.97 -47.24 -14.87
CA GLU A 473 0.57 -48.60 -14.59
C GLU A 473 -0.91 -48.70 -14.20
N ASP A 474 -1.55 -49.82 -14.50
CA ASP A 474 -2.90 -50.10 -14.03
C ASP A 474 -2.90 -50.14 -12.48
N TRP A 475 -3.90 -49.56 -11.85
CA TRP A 475 -3.99 -49.55 -10.38
C TRP A 475 -5.33 -50.03 -9.88
N VAL A 476 -5.37 -50.45 -8.63
CA VAL A 476 -6.60 -50.90 -7.96
C VAL A 476 -7.03 -49.84 -6.94
N ASP A 477 -8.29 -49.43 -6.96
CA ASP A 477 -8.85 -48.50 -6.01
C ASP A 477 -9.17 -49.17 -4.65
N LYS A 478 -9.56 -48.35 -3.67
CA LYS A 478 -9.92 -48.84 -2.33
C LYS A 478 -11.13 -49.80 -2.31
N LYS A 479 -11.91 -49.84 -3.40
CA LYS A 479 -13.09 -50.73 -3.57
C LYS A 479 -12.71 -52.02 -4.28
N GLY A 480 -11.45 -52.20 -4.68
CA GLY A 480 -10.95 -53.37 -5.38
C GLY A 480 -11.19 -53.37 -6.90
N LYS A 481 -11.63 -52.26 -7.49
CA LYS A 481 -11.82 -52.10 -8.92
C LYS A 481 -10.49 -51.71 -9.58
N THR A 482 -10.15 -52.39 -10.66
CA THR A 482 -8.96 -52.08 -11.46
C THR A 482 -9.25 -50.94 -12.44
N HIS A 483 -8.34 -49.99 -12.51
CA HIS A 483 -8.36 -48.83 -13.39
C HIS A 483 -7.14 -48.86 -14.29
N ARG A 484 -7.30 -48.43 -15.53
CA ARG A 484 -6.22 -48.38 -16.54
C ARG A 484 -5.26 -47.23 -16.22
N GLY A 485 -3.99 -47.40 -16.56
CA GLY A 485 -2.98 -46.36 -16.44
C GLY A 485 -3.22 -45.18 -17.37
N LEU A 486 -2.54 -44.06 -17.09
CA LEU A 486 -2.57 -42.80 -17.88
C LEU A 486 -1.19 -42.54 -18.46
N ILE A 487 -1.09 -42.25 -19.76
CA ILE A 487 0.17 -41.91 -20.43
C ILE A 487 0.09 -40.60 -21.20
N ASP A 488 1.27 -40.00 -21.44
CA ASP A 488 1.49 -38.92 -22.40
C ASP A 488 2.20 -39.48 -23.65
N LYS A 489 1.44 -39.68 -24.72
CA LYS A 489 1.98 -40.22 -26.00
C LYS A 489 2.91 -39.23 -26.70
N GLU A 490 2.79 -37.94 -26.43
CA GLU A 490 3.59 -36.91 -27.08
C GLU A 490 4.94 -36.72 -26.37
N TYR A 491 5.01 -36.99 -25.06
CA TYR A 491 6.25 -36.91 -24.30
C TYR A 491 7.25 -38.01 -24.65
N SER A 492 6.79 -39.26 -24.83
CA SER A 492 7.63 -40.38 -25.26
C SER A 492 6.84 -41.43 -25.99
N THR A 493 7.31 -41.80 -27.18
CA THR A 493 6.76 -42.90 -27.99
C THR A 493 6.95 -44.27 -27.33
N ASP A 494 7.94 -44.43 -26.47
CA ASP A 494 8.21 -45.67 -25.74
C ASP A 494 7.12 -45.98 -24.72
N TYR A 495 6.40 -45.01 -24.21
CA TYR A 495 5.29 -45.20 -23.27
C TYR A 495 4.16 -46.02 -23.90
N VAL A 496 3.87 -45.84 -25.19
CA VAL A 496 2.84 -46.59 -25.89
C VAL A 496 3.18 -48.08 -25.94
N ASN A 497 4.44 -48.41 -26.15
CA ASN A 497 4.92 -49.79 -26.21
C ASN A 497 4.98 -50.45 -24.83
N ARG A 498 5.38 -49.68 -23.83
CA ARG A 498 5.56 -50.16 -22.47
C ARG A 498 4.23 -50.32 -21.71
N TYR A 499 3.26 -49.44 -21.99
CA TYR A 499 1.96 -49.40 -21.33
C TYR A 499 0.80 -49.45 -22.36
N PRO A 500 0.61 -50.57 -23.07
CA PRO A 500 -0.31 -50.64 -24.21
C PRO A 500 -1.78 -50.45 -23.81
N ASN A 501 -2.13 -50.70 -22.56
CA ASN A 501 -3.49 -50.54 -22.04
C ASN A 501 -3.77 -49.16 -21.50
N ALA A 502 -2.76 -48.31 -21.29
CA ALA A 502 -2.92 -47.00 -20.69
C ALA A 502 -3.62 -46.00 -21.63
N ILE A 503 -4.33 -45.07 -21.05
CA ILE A 503 -5.14 -44.08 -21.78
C ILE A 503 -4.34 -42.77 -21.91
N ASN A 504 -4.40 -42.17 -23.09
CA ASN A 504 -3.71 -40.91 -23.37
C ASN A 504 -4.45 -39.70 -22.76
N LYS A 505 -4.34 -39.53 -21.45
CA LYS A 505 -4.95 -38.43 -20.69
C LYS A 505 -3.93 -37.70 -19.78
N LEU A 506 -2.66 -38.12 -19.80
CA LEU A 506 -1.57 -37.46 -19.07
C LEU A 506 -0.87 -36.48 -19.98
N LYS A 507 -0.46 -35.34 -19.44
CA LYS A 507 0.39 -34.33 -20.09
C LYS A 507 1.50 -33.90 -19.14
N LEU A 508 2.74 -34.13 -19.57
CA LEU A 508 3.94 -33.76 -18.82
C LEU A 508 4.45 -32.42 -19.33
N VAL A 509 4.37 -31.41 -18.51
CA VAL A 509 4.75 -30.03 -18.86
C VAL A 509 6.12 -29.70 -18.25
N SER A 510 7.01 -29.09 -19.05
CA SER A 510 8.29 -28.54 -18.55
C SER A 510 8.22 -27.03 -18.47
N PRO A 511 7.97 -26.44 -17.29
CA PRO A 511 7.71 -25.02 -17.13
C PRO A 511 8.85 -24.12 -17.59
N ALA A 512 10.10 -24.56 -17.37
CA ALA A 512 11.28 -23.77 -17.74
C ALA A 512 11.32 -23.38 -19.23
N GLN A 513 10.66 -24.16 -20.09
CA GLN A 513 10.59 -23.92 -21.53
C GLN A 513 9.42 -23.03 -21.94
N TYR A 514 8.29 -23.08 -21.22
CA TYR A 514 7.01 -22.49 -21.63
C TYR A 514 6.48 -21.43 -20.67
N LYS A 515 7.21 -21.09 -19.60
CA LYS A 515 6.70 -20.20 -18.52
C LYS A 515 6.11 -18.88 -19.04
N SER A 516 6.80 -18.21 -19.96
CA SER A 516 6.31 -16.95 -20.53
C SER A 516 5.02 -17.15 -21.33
N ILE A 517 4.97 -18.19 -22.15
CA ILE A 517 3.81 -18.50 -23.01
C ILE A 517 2.58 -18.85 -22.17
N ILE A 518 2.77 -19.62 -21.08
CA ILE A 518 1.69 -20.02 -20.18
C ILE A 518 1.06 -18.79 -19.51
N TYR A 519 1.89 -17.88 -18.97
CA TYR A 519 1.37 -16.67 -18.34
C TYR A 519 0.74 -15.70 -19.34
N GLU A 520 1.29 -15.54 -20.53
CA GLU A 520 0.70 -14.72 -21.59
C GLU A 520 -0.65 -15.28 -22.03
N ALA A 521 -0.75 -16.59 -22.27
CA ALA A 521 -2.01 -17.24 -22.59
C ALA A 521 -3.07 -17.12 -21.48
N MET A 522 -2.65 -17.22 -20.20
CA MET A 522 -3.54 -17.03 -19.07
C MET A 522 -4.11 -15.61 -19.01
N ILE A 523 -3.26 -14.61 -19.26
CA ILE A 523 -3.70 -13.21 -19.31
C ILE A 523 -4.71 -13.00 -20.44
N GLU A 524 -4.43 -13.49 -21.64
CA GLU A 524 -5.33 -13.40 -22.78
C GLU A 524 -6.69 -14.07 -22.49
N MET A 525 -6.67 -15.27 -21.90
CA MET A 525 -7.89 -15.99 -21.51
C MET A 525 -8.70 -15.25 -20.44
N LEU A 526 -8.04 -14.56 -19.50
CA LEU A 526 -8.70 -13.73 -18.49
C LEU A 526 -9.29 -12.47 -19.11
N ASP A 527 -8.63 -11.87 -20.09
CA ASP A 527 -9.09 -10.65 -20.74
C ASP A 527 -10.32 -10.87 -21.62
N VAL A 528 -10.45 -12.06 -22.22
CA VAL A 528 -11.64 -12.48 -23.00
C VAL A 528 -12.68 -13.26 -22.17
N ASP A 529 -12.57 -13.25 -20.84
CA ASP A 529 -13.47 -13.92 -19.89
C ASP A 529 -13.64 -15.44 -20.16
N ALA A 530 -12.58 -16.08 -20.66
CA ALA A 530 -12.56 -17.53 -20.94
C ALA A 530 -12.27 -18.39 -19.70
N ILE A 531 -11.70 -17.78 -18.64
CA ILE A 531 -11.45 -18.44 -17.35
C ILE A 531 -12.24 -17.73 -16.26
N SER A 532 -12.99 -18.48 -15.46
CA SER A 532 -13.68 -17.97 -14.30
C SER A 532 -13.25 -18.67 -13.00
N PHE A 533 -13.41 -17.95 -11.87
CA PHE A 533 -13.07 -18.45 -10.54
C PHE A 533 -14.32 -18.50 -9.67
N THR A 534 -14.36 -19.50 -8.79
CA THR A 534 -15.32 -19.52 -7.70
C THR A 534 -15.01 -18.36 -6.73
N SER A 535 -16.04 -17.60 -6.35
CA SER A 535 -15.90 -16.36 -5.56
C SER A 535 -16.15 -16.56 -4.07
N ASP A 536 -16.00 -15.45 -3.36
CA ASP A 536 -16.02 -15.31 -1.91
C ASP A 536 -17.26 -15.89 -1.22
N TYR A 537 -17.04 -16.29 0.01
CA TYR A 537 -18.06 -16.71 0.97
C TYR A 537 -17.98 -15.83 2.23
N ASP A 538 -19.04 -15.86 3.02
CA ASP A 538 -19.05 -15.20 4.31
C ASP A 538 -18.14 -15.96 5.30
N HIS A 539 -17.53 -15.24 6.26
CA HIS A 539 -16.63 -15.80 7.28
C HIS A 539 -17.23 -16.90 8.18
N LYS A 540 -18.53 -17.16 8.05
CA LYS A 540 -19.25 -18.22 8.77
C LYS A 540 -19.49 -19.45 7.91
N GLY A 541 -18.92 -19.52 6.71
CA GLY A 541 -19.08 -20.63 5.76
C GLY A 541 -20.42 -20.62 5.03
N TYR A 542 -21.05 -19.46 4.89
CA TYR A 542 -22.26 -19.30 4.11
C TYR A 542 -21.96 -18.58 2.81
N LEU A 543 -22.52 -19.09 1.74
CA LEU A 543 -22.47 -18.50 0.42
C LEU A 543 -23.85 -17.96 0.07
N THR A 544 -23.94 -16.69 -0.28
CA THR A 544 -25.15 -16.09 -0.79
C THR A 544 -25.15 -16.19 -2.32
N VAL A 545 -25.97 -17.05 -2.87
CA VAL A 545 -26.12 -17.23 -4.31
C VAL A 545 -27.33 -16.46 -4.78
N PHE A 546 -27.16 -15.69 -5.85
CA PHE A 546 -28.24 -15.00 -6.51
C PHE A 546 -28.70 -15.84 -7.71
N GLU A 547 -29.88 -16.44 -7.61
CA GLU A 547 -30.49 -17.20 -8.68
C GLU A 547 -31.53 -16.34 -9.39
N ALA A 548 -31.47 -16.27 -10.70
CA ALA A 548 -32.49 -15.60 -11.48
C ALA A 548 -33.85 -16.33 -11.30
N ASP A 549 -34.86 -15.60 -10.89
CA ASP A 549 -36.22 -16.09 -10.82
C ASP A 549 -36.88 -15.92 -12.19
N GLU A 550 -36.82 -16.95 -13.02
CA GLU A 550 -37.35 -16.92 -14.39
C GLU A 550 -38.80 -16.45 -14.43
N LYS A 551 -39.64 -16.84 -13.46
CA LYS A 551 -41.03 -16.42 -13.39
C LYS A 551 -41.20 -14.94 -13.05
N LYS A 552 -40.31 -14.41 -12.19
CA LYS A 552 -40.29 -12.98 -11.89
C LYS A 552 -39.74 -12.20 -13.07
N LEU A 553 -38.67 -12.73 -13.70
CA LEU A 553 -38.05 -12.11 -14.87
C LEU A 553 -39.05 -12.00 -16.04
N GLU A 554 -39.80 -13.06 -16.36
CA GLU A 554 -40.83 -13.02 -17.39
C GLU A 554 -41.95 -12.04 -17.06
N LYS A 555 -42.36 -11.98 -15.79
CA LYS A 555 -43.40 -11.07 -15.33
C LYS A 555 -42.99 -9.61 -15.42
N GLU A 556 -41.77 -9.29 -15.01
CA GLU A 556 -41.18 -7.95 -15.10
C GLU A 556 -40.89 -7.57 -16.56
N LYS A 557 -40.36 -8.47 -17.36
CA LYS A 557 -40.16 -8.28 -18.81
C LYS A 557 -41.46 -7.94 -19.52
N LYS A 558 -42.55 -8.62 -19.15
CA LYS A 558 -43.87 -8.34 -19.70
C LYS A 558 -44.38 -6.97 -19.25
N ARG A 559 -44.26 -6.63 -17.97
CA ARG A 559 -44.64 -5.34 -17.39
C ARG A 559 -43.90 -4.17 -18.04
N ILE A 560 -42.56 -4.27 -18.11
CA ILE A 560 -41.72 -3.22 -18.71
C ILE A 560 -42.02 -3.09 -20.21
N SER A 561 -42.18 -4.21 -20.90
CA SER A 561 -42.54 -4.21 -22.34
C SER A 561 -43.89 -3.53 -22.60
N GLU A 562 -44.88 -3.76 -21.76
CA GLU A 562 -46.21 -3.09 -21.87
C GLU A 562 -46.10 -1.59 -21.60
N ASN A 563 -45.31 -1.18 -20.60
CA ASN A 563 -45.07 0.23 -20.30
C ASN A 563 -44.34 0.96 -21.43
N LEU A 564 -43.21 0.39 -21.92
CA LEU A 564 -42.44 0.99 -23.02
C LEU A 564 -43.25 1.11 -24.32
N LYS A 565 -44.12 0.12 -24.60
CA LYS A 565 -45.06 0.22 -25.74
C LYS A 565 -46.09 1.31 -25.54
N SER A 566 -46.60 1.51 -24.31
CA SER A 566 -47.55 2.58 -24.01
C SER A 566 -46.91 3.98 -24.08
N GLU A 567 -45.60 4.08 -23.89
CA GLU A 567 -44.77 5.28 -24.02
C GLU A 567 -44.34 5.55 -25.49
N GLY A 568 -44.64 4.62 -26.41
CA GLY A 568 -44.42 4.80 -27.84
C GLY A 568 -43.01 4.40 -28.34
N PHE A 569 -42.25 3.63 -27.57
CA PHE A 569 -40.96 3.12 -28.04
C PHE A 569 -41.12 1.90 -28.95
N GLU A 570 -40.41 1.91 -30.09
CA GLU A 570 -40.39 0.82 -31.08
C GLU A 570 -38.98 0.56 -31.61
N GLY A 571 -38.72 -0.64 -32.16
CA GLY A 571 -37.48 -1.01 -32.83
C GLY A 571 -36.26 -1.16 -31.89
N GLU A 572 -35.11 -0.69 -32.34
CA GLU A 572 -33.84 -0.81 -31.59
C GLU A 572 -33.83 -0.01 -30.27
N GLU A 573 -34.53 1.11 -30.24
CA GLU A 573 -34.62 1.95 -29.03
C GLU A 573 -35.46 1.29 -27.93
N PHE A 574 -36.50 0.56 -28.32
CA PHE A 574 -37.30 -0.27 -27.42
C PHE A 574 -36.45 -1.40 -26.82
N THR A 575 -35.63 -2.09 -27.63
CA THR A 575 -34.81 -3.20 -27.18
C THR A 575 -33.75 -2.71 -26.18
N LYS A 576 -33.08 -1.62 -26.48
CA LYS A 576 -32.06 -1.00 -25.61
C LYS A 576 -32.64 -0.54 -24.26
N LYS A 577 -33.76 0.13 -24.25
CA LYS A 577 -34.45 0.55 -23.02
C LYS A 577 -34.98 -0.64 -22.21
N LEU A 578 -35.47 -1.68 -22.89
CA LEU A 578 -35.94 -2.88 -22.24
C LEU A 578 -34.79 -3.60 -21.50
N GLU A 579 -33.62 -3.69 -22.10
CA GLU A 579 -32.41 -4.24 -21.46
C GLU A 579 -31.94 -3.38 -20.29
N GLU A 580 -31.95 -2.07 -20.44
CA GLU A 580 -31.56 -1.12 -19.41
C GLU A 580 -32.49 -1.17 -18.18
N GLU A 581 -33.81 -1.18 -18.38
CA GLU A 581 -34.78 -1.30 -17.30
C GLU A 581 -34.78 -2.70 -16.65
N LEU A 582 -34.56 -3.77 -17.43
CA LEU A 582 -34.39 -5.11 -16.89
C LEU A 582 -33.13 -5.27 -16.02
N SER A 583 -32.05 -4.57 -16.36
CA SER A 583 -30.84 -4.56 -15.56
C SER A 583 -31.02 -3.95 -14.17
N HIS A 584 -32.00 -3.05 -14.02
CA HIS A 584 -32.38 -2.43 -12.76
C HIS A 584 -33.49 -3.17 -12.00
N ALA A 585 -34.14 -4.14 -12.66
CA ALA A 585 -35.19 -4.93 -12.04
C ALA A 585 -34.62 -6.03 -11.13
N SER A 586 -35.01 -6.01 -9.86
CA SER A 586 -34.57 -7.00 -8.86
C SER A 586 -35.32 -8.35 -9.04
N CYS A 587 -35.03 -9.04 -10.15
CA CYS A 587 -35.62 -10.36 -10.47
C CYS A 587 -34.76 -11.51 -9.95
N VAL A 588 -34.16 -11.36 -8.79
CA VAL A 588 -33.22 -12.32 -8.22
C VAL A 588 -33.74 -12.87 -6.91
N ASN A 589 -33.69 -14.19 -6.75
CA ASN A 589 -33.90 -14.83 -5.46
C ASN A 589 -32.52 -15.03 -4.79
N THR A 590 -32.46 -14.71 -3.53
CA THR A 590 -31.27 -14.93 -2.71
C THR A 590 -31.39 -16.29 -2.05
N LYS A 591 -30.45 -17.17 -2.33
CA LYS A 591 -30.33 -18.49 -1.67
C LYS A 591 -29.06 -18.52 -0.83
N ILE A 592 -29.19 -18.83 0.44
CA ILE A 592 -28.07 -19.02 1.34
C ILE A 592 -27.70 -20.49 1.31
N VAL A 593 -26.50 -20.79 0.87
CA VAL A 593 -25.93 -22.14 0.82
C VAL A 593 -24.88 -22.23 1.92
N LYS A 594 -25.03 -23.23 2.81
CA LYS A 594 -24.00 -23.55 3.79
C LYS A 594 -22.95 -24.42 3.13
N LEU A 595 -21.70 -23.99 3.15
CA LEU A 595 -20.57 -24.78 2.69
C LEU A 595 -20.19 -25.83 3.72
N ASP A 596 -19.73 -27.00 3.26
CA ASP A 596 -19.06 -27.94 4.14
C ASP A 596 -17.59 -27.53 4.35
N GLN A 597 -16.92 -28.16 5.31
CA GLN A 597 -15.54 -27.82 5.68
C GLN A 597 -14.55 -27.98 4.48
N PHE A 598 -14.75 -28.95 3.60
CA PHE A 598 -13.87 -29.18 2.47
C PHE A 598 -14.12 -28.14 1.37
N GLN A 599 -15.36 -27.72 1.18
CA GLN A 599 -15.70 -26.62 0.28
C GLN A 599 -15.12 -25.30 0.78
N GLU A 600 -15.18 -25.01 2.10
CA GLU A 600 -14.54 -23.81 2.69
C GLU A 600 -13.02 -23.81 2.45
N ILE A 601 -12.36 -24.97 2.63
CA ILE A 601 -10.91 -25.10 2.39
C ILE A 601 -10.59 -24.89 0.91
N ALA A 602 -11.37 -25.49 0.01
CA ALA A 602 -11.18 -25.32 -1.44
C ALA A 602 -11.30 -23.86 -1.85
N LEU A 603 -12.31 -23.15 -1.34
CA LEU A 603 -12.55 -21.74 -1.61
C LEU A 603 -11.44 -20.86 -1.08
N ALA A 604 -10.98 -21.10 0.15
CA ALA A 604 -9.85 -20.37 0.74
C ALA A 604 -8.54 -20.57 -0.08
N ASN A 605 -8.32 -21.75 -0.65
CA ASN A 605 -7.19 -21.99 -1.54
C ASN A 605 -7.34 -21.29 -2.89
N ILE A 606 -8.55 -21.23 -3.46
CA ILE A 606 -8.83 -20.46 -4.69
C ILE A 606 -8.60 -18.97 -4.45
N ASP A 607 -9.02 -18.43 -3.31
CA ASP A 607 -8.78 -17.02 -2.95
C ASP A 607 -7.29 -16.73 -2.74
N ALA A 608 -6.55 -17.66 -2.12
CA ALA A 608 -5.10 -17.57 -2.02
C ALA A 608 -4.42 -17.57 -3.39
N MET A 609 -4.89 -18.40 -4.34
CA MET A 609 -4.41 -18.40 -5.72
C MET A 609 -4.68 -17.06 -6.42
N LYS A 610 -5.88 -16.51 -6.31
CA LYS A 610 -6.21 -15.16 -6.84
C LYS A 610 -5.28 -14.08 -6.28
N GLU A 611 -4.97 -14.14 -4.98
CA GLU A 611 -4.00 -13.23 -4.35
C GLU A 611 -2.58 -13.43 -4.88
N GLU A 612 -2.16 -14.65 -5.17
CA GLU A 612 -0.86 -14.91 -5.81
C GLU A 612 -0.82 -14.32 -7.22
N MET A 613 -1.86 -14.53 -8.03
CA MET A 613 -1.96 -14.02 -9.41
C MET A 613 -1.84 -12.50 -9.48
N VAL A 614 -2.53 -11.74 -8.63
CA VAL A 614 -2.48 -10.26 -8.62
C VAL A 614 -1.17 -9.69 -8.05
N ASN A 615 -0.37 -10.51 -7.40
CA ASN A 615 0.96 -10.12 -6.88
C ASN A 615 2.12 -10.58 -7.77
N MET A 616 1.85 -11.22 -8.90
CA MET A 616 2.86 -11.61 -9.87
C MET A 616 3.35 -10.42 -10.67
N VAL A 617 4.68 -10.29 -10.81
CA VAL A 617 5.34 -9.24 -11.58
C VAL A 617 6.26 -9.83 -12.63
N ARG A 618 6.36 -9.14 -13.77
CA ARG A 618 7.27 -9.48 -14.85
C ARG A 618 8.62 -8.80 -14.61
N LYS A 619 9.69 -9.56 -14.57
CA LYS A 619 11.06 -9.05 -14.49
C LYS A 619 11.87 -9.52 -15.68
N LYS A 620 12.65 -8.63 -16.28
CA LYS A 620 13.67 -9.03 -17.27
C LYS A 620 14.92 -9.51 -16.54
N ARG A 621 15.36 -10.73 -16.83
CA ARG A 621 16.65 -11.25 -16.36
C ARG A 621 17.78 -10.67 -17.20
N ASP A 622 19.00 -10.69 -16.69
CA ASP A 622 20.21 -10.26 -17.42
C ASP A 622 20.42 -11.01 -18.74
N SER A 623 19.84 -12.19 -18.87
CA SER A 623 19.80 -13.00 -20.10
C SER A 623 18.81 -12.49 -21.16
N GLY A 624 18.08 -11.40 -20.90
CA GLY A 624 17.03 -10.85 -21.78
C GLY A 624 15.70 -11.61 -21.74
N LYS A 625 15.61 -12.73 -21.02
CA LYS A 625 14.36 -13.51 -20.86
C LYS A 625 13.51 -12.95 -19.73
N ASP A 626 12.20 -12.97 -19.92
CA ASP A 626 11.25 -12.59 -18.87
C ASP A 626 11.19 -13.67 -17.78
N SER A 627 11.12 -13.23 -16.54
CA SER A 627 10.79 -14.08 -15.40
C SER A 627 9.54 -13.55 -14.70
N PHE A 628 8.74 -14.47 -14.19
CA PHE A 628 7.51 -14.16 -13.46
C PHE A 628 7.73 -14.56 -12.02
N GLU A 629 7.66 -13.57 -11.13
CA GLU A 629 7.98 -13.74 -9.71
C GLU A 629 6.97 -12.96 -8.86
N LEU A 630 6.78 -13.37 -7.62
CA LEU A 630 6.03 -12.56 -6.66
C LEU A 630 6.84 -11.31 -6.28
N THR A 631 6.14 -10.24 -5.93
CA THR A 631 6.80 -9.04 -5.40
C THR A 631 7.64 -9.40 -4.17
N PRO A 632 8.83 -8.80 -3.95
CA PRO A 632 9.72 -9.14 -2.83
C PRO A 632 9.03 -9.04 -1.46
N GLU A 633 8.08 -8.14 -1.32
CA GLU A 633 7.31 -7.94 -0.09
C GLU A 633 6.32 -9.07 0.20
N LYS A 634 5.90 -9.79 -0.80
CA LYS A 634 4.93 -10.90 -0.72
C LYS A 634 5.58 -12.27 -0.83
N ALA A 635 6.77 -12.37 -1.42
CA ALA A 635 7.48 -13.63 -1.68
C ALA A 635 7.72 -14.50 -0.43
N TYR A 636 7.76 -13.89 0.76
CA TYR A 636 7.90 -14.64 2.03
C TYR A 636 6.55 -15.07 2.65
N LYS A 637 5.42 -14.52 2.16
CA LYS A 637 4.07 -14.81 2.68
C LYS A 637 3.23 -15.63 1.74
N LEU A 638 3.46 -15.47 0.43
CA LEU A 638 2.73 -16.13 -0.63
C LEU A 638 3.71 -16.98 -1.43
N HIS A 639 3.26 -18.12 -1.87
CA HIS A 639 3.94 -18.95 -2.86
C HIS A 639 3.21 -18.78 -4.19
N HIS A 640 3.89 -18.94 -5.31
CA HIS A 640 3.27 -18.85 -6.65
C HIS A 640 2.77 -20.20 -7.16
N ASP A 641 2.87 -21.23 -6.32
CA ASP A 641 2.57 -22.63 -6.68
C ASP A 641 1.12 -22.85 -7.13
N ARG A 642 0.17 -22.08 -6.59
CA ARG A 642 -1.25 -22.18 -6.95
C ARG A 642 -1.59 -21.45 -8.25
N SER A 643 -0.91 -20.36 -8.53
CA SER A 643 -1.12 -19.56 -9.75
C SER A 643 -0.38 -20.15 -10.95
N TYR A 644 0.59 -21.00 -10.69
CA TYR A 644 1.37 -21.70 -11.68
C TYR A 644 0.68 -22.97 -12.18
#